data_33757e27fd4a6a1665114e54a4fb4979
#
_entry.id   33757e27fd4a6a1665114e54a4fb4979
#
_cell.length_a   1.000
_cell.length_b   1.000
_cell.length_c   1.000
_cell.angle_alpha   90.00
_cell.angle_beta   90.00
_cell.angle_gamma   90.00
#
_symmetry.space_group_name_H-M   'P 1'
#
loop_
_entity.id
_entity.type
_entity.pdbx_description
1 polymer ?
#
loop_
_entity_poly.entity_id
_entity_poly.type
_entity_poly.pdbx_seq_one_letter_code
_entity_poly.pdbx_strand_id
1 'polypeptide(L)'
;MLGSTYAQQVTVKDELTGEALPDVAIYNEDKTNSIISDINGFVDLDIFSNDEKIYFQLLGYSTIQKLLSELNSVKTIYLQPQNEALDEVILSVARSESNVNQIAEKVSVIKSESIFLTSPSSGAELLELSPGVRIQKSQGGGGSPIIRGFEANRVLIVVDGVRMNNAIYRSGHLQNSITIDPNNIERAEVIFGSSSVGYGSDAMGGVIHYYTKNPILKDSEKIKSSFSSNYSSANQAVSNNFTTNYSKENWGSLTSISISKFGDIKMGKNRSHGYESWGLTPLYSKNSRYSFYPEPSVNNDQNIQKNTGYSQVDLFQKFLFKVGETNLLNLNIQFSESSDIDRFDQLNIPSGDSLKFSEWYYGPQKRLLISPSLKIFPDKKFMKKGAITFGFQKIKESRIKRKFNNYNRSHQIEDLKVFSLNGDFDTSFNNGHIISYGIESTYNYNYSKAYDQMLEVSGNEISGLSEKIEIPTRYPSNGSSYTSFASYLNWSWNMSEFFTFNIGTRLTFTGLKASWNDIISVNPQLSDVTLNSEALTTTVSIKLRPSKKVQINTVLSSGFRNPNIDDVGKIRENNGLLVVPNTFLKPEYAYNLDLGIDFRSLDTKNYISLRGFSTIVSRHIGRDYFTVYSDISTEDLSTIIYNGEEVTTIANKNLGNRFIHGFTIDGFTKFYNILNFEYSLTYTKGDNNNQYGPLPSISPLFGSIAMTYSKNKINIKAIYKFSDAKNANEYSFGGEDGLDETPFILSSDGLSYLGTPKWSDLSIFASKRFSSDISVRLGLTNIFDNHYRTFASGISAPGRSLQIGLNLKL
;
A
#
# COMPACT_ATOMS: atom_id res chain seq x y z
N MET A 1 -45.67 -44.30 -31.26
CA MET A 1 -44.67 -44.26 -30.17
C MET A 1 -44.47 -42.82 -29.81
N LEU A 2 -45.00 -42.36 -28.70
CA LEU A 2 -44.76 -41.06 -28.14
C LEU A 2 -43.43 -41.14 -27.40
N GLY A 3 -42.33 -40.63 -28.01
CA GLY A 3 -41.07 -40.48 -27.33
C GLY A 3 -41.19 -39.41 -26.23
N SER A 4 -41.05 -39.78 -25.00
CA SER A 4 -40.89 -38.84 -23.88
C SER A 4 -39.55 -38.12 -24.07
N THR A 5 -39.61 -36.84 -24.46
CA THR A 5 -38.49 -35.94 -24.39
C THR A 5 -38.21 -35.74 -22.88
N TYR A 6 -37.13 -36.34 -22.39
CA TYR A 6 -36.62 -36.00 -21.07
C TYR A 6 -35.97 -34.61 -21.19
N ALA A 7 -36.48 -33.64 -20.46
CA ALA A 7 -35.87 -32.34 -20.33
C ALA A 7 -34.41 -32.52 -19.86
N GLN A 8 -33.45 -32.02 -20.66
CA GLN A 8 -32.03 -32.19 -20.38
C GLN A 8 -31.58 -31.06 -19.45
N GLN A 9 -31.63 -31.31 -18.14
CA GLN A 9 -31.25 -30.36 -17.13
C GLN A 9 -29.85 -30.66 -16.62
N VAL A 10 -29.00 -29.62 -16.59
CA VAL A 10 -27.64 -29.68 -16.05
C VAL A 10 -27.46 -28.63 -14.96
N THR A 11 -26.59 -28.91 -14.00
CA THR A 11 -26.17 -27.94 -12.98
C THR A 11 -24.76 -27.48 -13.29
N VAL A 12 -24.52 -26.19 -13.39
CA VAL A 12 -23.17 -25.64 -13.58
C VAL A 12 -22.57 -25.30 -12.22
N LYS A 13 -21.35 -25.77 -11.98
CA LYS A 13 -20.64 -25.63 -10.70
C LYS A 13 -19.19 -25.18 -10.93
N ASP A 14 -18.67 -24.49 -9.93
CA ASP A 14 -17.24 -24.19 -9.82
C ASP A 14 -16.43 -25.48 -9.58
N GLU A 15 -15.43 -25.75 -10.36
CA GLU A 15 -14.61 -26.98 -10.26
C GLU A 15 -13.78 -27.02 -8.96
N LEU A 16 -13.31 -25.88 -8.45
CA LEU A 16 -12.49 -25.80 -7.23
C LEU A 16 -13.34 -25.83 -5.96
N THR A 17 -14.48 -25.12 -5.95
CA THR A 17 -15.30 -24.96 -4.76
C THR A 17 -16.46 -25.92 -4.72
N GLY A 18 -16.90 -26.45 -5.87
CA GLY A 18 -18.12 -27.24 -6.02
C GLY A 18 -19.41 -26.45 -5.77
N GLU A 19 -19.32 -25.12 -5.65
CA GLU A 19 -20.48 -24.25 -5.52
C GLU A 19 -21.23 -24.12 -6.83
N ALA A 20 -22.53 -23.94 -6.78
CA ALA A 20 -23.35 -23.67 -7.95
C ALA A 20 -22.99 -22.29 -8.53
N LEU A 21 -22.90 -22.21 -9.85
CA LEU A 21 -22.59 -20.97 -10.56
C LEU A 21 -23.86 -20.40 -11.19
N PRO A 22 -24.43 -19.33 -10.64
CA PRO A 22 -25.49 -18.57 -11.28
C PRO A 22 -24.94 -17.72 -12.43
N ASP A 23 -25.86 -17.26 -13.29
CA ASP A 23 -25.58 -16.31 -14.37
C ASP A 23 -24.57 -16.81 -15.41
N VAL A 24 -24.34 -18.12 -15.52
CA VAL A 24 -23.57 -18.71 -16.61
C VAL A 24 -24.38 -18.54 -17.90
N ALA A 25 -23.84 -17.87 -18.89
CA ALA A 25 -24.42 -17.76 -20.22
C ALA A 25 -24.18 -19.04 -21.00
N ILE A 26 -25.25 -19.70 -21.47
CA ILE A 26 -25.21 -20.87 -22.30
C ILE A 26 -25.78 -20.51 -23.68
N TYR A 27 -25.03 -20.73 -24.74
CA TYR A 27 -25.44 -20.35 -26.09
C TYR A 27 -24.85 -21.31 -27.16
N ASN A 28 -25.51 -21.35 -28.31
CA ASN A 28 -25.01 -22.13 -29.48
C ASN A 28 -23.97 -21.31 -30.28
N GLU A 29 -23.28 -21.93 -31.22
CA GLU A 29 -22.19 -21.35 -32.01
C GLU A 29 -22.59 -20.05 -32.71
N ASP A 30 -23.79 -20.00 -33.25
CA ASP A 30 -24.34 -18.83 -33.97
C ASP A 30 -25.00 -17.79 -33.03
N LYS A 31 -25.06 -18.07 -31.74
CA LYS A 31 -25.71 -17.24 -30.71
C LYS A 31 -27.19 -16.94 -31.00
N THR A 32 -27.84 -17.78 -31.77
CA THR A 32 -29.28 -17.67 -32.07
C THR A 32 -30.14 -18.11 -30.89
N ASN A 33 -29.68 -19.07 -30.11
CA ASN A 33 -30.29 -19.55 -28.87
C ASN A 33 -29.37 -19.30 -27.70
N SER A 34 -29.90 -18.73 -26.62
CA SER A 34 -29.14 -18.51 -25.38
C SER A 34 -30.03 -18.60 -24.16
N ILE A 35 -29.49 -19.10 -23.07
CA ILE A 35 -30.14 -19.20 -21.75
C ILE A 35 -29.09 -18.92 -20.67
N ILE A 36 -29.58 -18.61 -19.47
CA ILE A 36 -28.69 -18.31 -18.33
C ILE A 36 -29.01 -19.27 -17.18
N SER A 37 -28.00 -19.79 -16.47
CA SER A 37 -28.21 -20.64 -15.30
C SER A 37 -28.84 -19.85 -14.14
N ASP A 38 -29.73 -20.51 -13.41
CA ASP A 38 -30.42 -19.94 -12.25
C ASP A 38 -29.48 -19.80 -11.01
N ILE A 39 -30.01 -19.32 -9.89
CA ILE A 39 -29.25 -19.09 -8.65
C ILE A 39 -28.67 -20.38 -8.06
N ASN A 40 -29.17 -21.55 -8.43
CA ASN A 40 -28.67 -22.85 -8.01
C ASN A 40 -27.74 -23.47 -9.08
N GLY A 41 -27.43 -22.72 -10.14
CA GLY A 41 -26.64 -23.17 -11.28
C GLY A 41 -27.41 -24.08 -12.24
N PHE A 42 -28.74 -24.24 -12.09
CA PHE A 42 -29.55 -25.08 -12.97
C PHE A 42 -29.82 -24.37 -14.29
N VAL A 43 -29.79 -25.18 -15.37
CA VAL A 43 -30.17 -24.73 -16.70
C VAL A 43 -30.89 -25.87 -17.45
N ASP A 44 -31.93 -25.53 -18.16
CA ASP A 44 -32.64 -26.40 -19.05
C ASP A 44 -32.15 -26.20 -20.49
N LEU A 45 -31.63 -27.26 -21.09
CA LEU A 45 -31.01 -27.20 -22.42
C LEU A 45 -31.96 -27.53 -23.56
N ASP A 46 -33.26 -27.68 -23.32
CA ASP A 46 -34.27 -28.08 -24.31
C ASP A 46 -34.43 -27.08 -25.50
N ILE A 47 -33.89 -25.87 -25.33
CA ILE A 47 -33.92 -24.86 -26.42
C ILE A 47 -32.88 -25.13 -27.50
N PHE A 48 -31.94 -26.07 -27.29
CA PHE A 48 -30.86 -26.40 -28.22
C PHE A 48 -31.12 -27.75 -28.89
N SER A 49 -30.63 -27.90 -30.14
CA SER A 49 -30.75 -29.14 -30.90
C SER A 49 -29.62 -30.12 -30.60
N ASN A 50 -29.88 -31.45 -30.69
CA ASN A 50 -28.91 -32.48 -30.30
C ASN A 50 -27.55 -32.39 -30.98
N ASP A 51 -27.49 -31.83 -32.19
CA ASP A 51 -26.25 -31.71 -32.95
C ASP A 51 -25.54 -30.35 -32.76
N GLU A 52 -26.09 -29.47 -31.91
CA GLU A 52 -25.51 -28.16 -31.67
C GLU A 52 -24.34 -28.20 -30.70
N LYS A 53 -23.32 -27.39 -30.99
CA LYS A 53 -22.24 -27.08 -30.06
C LYS A 53 -22.71 -25.98 -29.09
N ILE A 54 -22.63 -26.27 -27.82
CA ILE A 54 -23.05 -25.39 -26.73
C ILE A 54 -21.85 -24.88 -25.98
N TYR A 55 -21.84 -23.60 -25.73
CA TYR A 55 -20.82 -22.87 -24.98
C TYR A 55 -21.38 -22.50 -23.61
N PHE A 56 -20.63 -22.79 -22.56
CA PHE A 56 -20.87 -22.35 -21.18
C PHE A 56 -19.84 -21.27 -20.84
N GLN A 57 -20.31 -20.06 -20.63
CA GLN A 57 -19.45 -18.92 -20.40
C GLN A 57 -19.89 -18.14 -19.14
N LEU A 58 -18.95 -17.88 -18.25
CA LEU A 58 -19.11 -17.00 -17.10
C LEU A 58 -17.86 -16.16 -16.96
N LEU A 59 -18.02 -14.88 -16.62
CA LEU A 59 -16.89 -14.00 -16.37
C LEU A 59 -16.03 -14.53 -15.22
N GLY A 60 -14.73 -14.66 -15.43
CA GLY A 60 -13.81 -15.26 -14.45
C GLY A 60 -13.69 -16.79 -14.53
N TYR A 61 -14.29 -17.43 -15.54
CA TYR A 61 -14.22 -18.86 -15.77
C TYR A 61 -13.81 -19.19 -17.20
N SER A 62 -13.13 -20.32 -17.38
CA SER A 62 -12.82 -20.85 -18.71
C SER A 62 -14.10 -21.25 -19.43
N THR A 63 -14.31 -20.73 -20.64
CA THR A 63 -15.45 -21.14 -21.47
C THR A 63 -15.30 -22.62 -21.85
N ILE A 64 -16.32 -23.42 -21.58
CA ILE A 64 -16.39 -24.83 -21.97
C ILE A 64 -17.29 -24.97 -23.19
N GLN A 65 -16.86 -25.74 -24.16
CA GLN A 65 -17.60 -26.11 -25.35
C GLN A 65 -17.91 -27.62 -25.33
N LYS A 66 -19.16 -27.98 -25.54
CA LYS A 66 -19.64 -29.36 -25.59
C LYS A 66 -20.68 -29.51 -26.70
N LEU A 67 -20.74 -30.70 -27.32
CA LEU A 67 -21.90 -31.07 -28.11
C LEU A 67 -23.07 -31.40 -27.17
N LEU A 68 -24.30 -31.00 -27.50
CA LEU A 68 -25.48 -31.33 -26.65
C LEU A 68 -25.59 -32.85 -26.46
N SER A 69 -25.35 -33.64 -27.49
CA SER A 69 -25.38 -35.11 -27.42
C SER A 69 -24.39 -35.70 -26.39
N GLU A 70 -23.27 -35.02 -26.10
CA GLU A 70 -22.29 -35.43 -25.07
C GLU A 70 -22.81 -35.16 -23.64
N LEU A 71 -23.80 -34.32 -23.52
CA LEU A 71 -24.37 -33.92 -22.22
C LEU A 71 -25.50 -34.84 -21.78
N ASN A 72 -26.03 -35.72 -22.62
CA ASN A 72 -27.17 -36.60 -22.34
C ASN A 72 -27.05 -37.45 -21.05
N SER A 73 -25.80 -37.73 -20.61
CA SER A 73 -25.52 -38.45 -19.37
C SER A 73 -24.89 -37.57 -18.27
N VAL A 74 -24.66 -36.27 -18.55
CA VAL A 74 -23.94 -35.37 -17.68
C VAL A 74 -24.96 -34.54 -16.86
N LYS A 75 -24.96 -34.73 -15.54
CA LYS A 75 -25.82 -33.96 -14.63
C LYS A 75 -25.16 -32.68 -14.12
N THR A 76 -23.85 -32.57 -14.22
CA THR A 76 -23.10 -31.44 -13.69
C THR A 76 -21.98 -31.04 -14.63
N ILE A 77 -21.93 -29.76 -14.98
CA ILE A 77 -20.86 -29.13 -15.73
C ILE A 77 -19.99 -28.37 -14.72
N TYR A 78 -18.69 -28.60 -14.74
CA TYR A 78 -17.75 -27.87 -13.90
C TYR A 78 -17.03 -26.83 -14.75
N LEU A 79 -17.20 -25.56 -14.40
CA LEU A 79 -16.37 -24.49 -14.96
C LEU A 79 -15.13 -24.30 -14.09
N GLN A 80 -13.98 -24.23 -14.75
CA GLN A 80 -12.72 -23.88 -14.07
C GLN A 80 -12.64 -22.38 -13.85
N PRO A 81 -12.42 -21.89 -12.63
CA PRO A 81 -12.06 -20.51 -12.43
C PRO A 81 -10.83 -20.18 -13.27
N GLN A 82 -10.98 -19.21 -14.14
CA GLN A 82 -9.91 -18.71 -14.96
C GLN A 82 -9.18 -17.63 -14.17
N ASN A 83 -8.10 -18.03 -13.46
CA ASN A 83 -7.17 -17.09 -12.88
C ASN A 83 -6.32 -16.46 -14.01
N GLU A 84 -6.99 -15.78 -14.92
CA GLU A 84 -6.31 -15.00 -15.95
C GLU A 84 -5.94 -13.64 -15.32
N ALA A 85 -4.75 -13.62 -14.72
CA ALA A 85 -4.07 -12.36 -14.41
C ALA A 85 -3.89 -11.46 -15.66
N LEU A 86 -4.20 -12.00 -16.84
CA LEU A 86 -3.98 -11.38 -18.13
C LEU A 86 -5.22 -10.71 -18.73
N ASP A 87 -6.44 -11.17 -18.38
CA ASP A 87 -7.71 -10.56 -18.84
C ASP A 87 -8.41 -9.78 -17.71
N GLU A 88 -7.68 -9.53 -16.63
CA GLU A 88 -8.18 -8.79 -15.49
C GLU A 88 -8.46 -7.33 -15.84
N VAL A 89 -9.66 -6.86 -15.50
CA VAL A 89 -10.03 -5.45 -15.62
C VAL A 89 -9.43 -4.69 -14.45
N ILE A 90 -8.60 -3.71 -14.74
CA ILE A 90 -8.02 -2.78 -13.78
C ILE A 90 -8.66 -1.40 -13.94
N LEU A 91 -8.69 -0.64 -12.87
CA LEU A 91 -9.27 0.70 -12.82
C LEU A 91 -8.22 1.79 -12.62
N SER A 92 -6.97 1.41 -12.32
CA SER A 92 -5.98 2.36 -11.82
C SER A 92 -5.21 3.09 -12.93
N VAL A 93 -4.95 2.46 -14.09
CA VAL A 93 -4.25 3.15 -15.18
C VAL A 93 -5.23 4.09 -15.88
N ALA A 94 -4.89 5.36 -16.03
CA ALA A 94 -5.74 6.43 -16.58
C ALA A 94 -7.07 6.66 -15.84
N ARG A 95 -7.26 6.14 -14.62
CA ARG A 95 -8.50 6.22 -13.83
C ARG A 95 -9.75 5.70 -14.54
N SER A 96 -9.58 4.81 -15.52
CA SER A 96 -10.66 4.19 -16.29
C SER A 96 -10.52 2.68 -16.33
N GLU A 97 -11.63 1.99 -16.60
CA GLU A 97 -11.62 0.55 -16.76
C GLU A 97 -10.80 0.15 -18.00
N SER A 98 -9.77 -0.64 -17.79
CA SER A 98 -8.89 -1.15 -18.84
C SER A 98 -8.57 -2.61 -18.57
N ASN A 99 -8.44 -3.39 -19.62
CA ASN A 99 -7.95 -4.76 -19.49
C ASN A 99 -6.42 -4.71 -19.37
N VAL A 100 -5.82 -5.46 -18.43
CA VAL A 100 -4.35 -5.57 -18.27
C VAL A 100 -3.67 -5.86 -19.60
N ASN A 101 -4.31 -6.64 -20.46
CA ASN A 101 -3.81 -6.94 -21.80
C ASN A 101 -3.80 -5.75 -22.76
N GLN A 102 -4.45 -4.63 -22.46
CA GLN A 102 -4.55 -3.47 -23.35
C GLN A 102 -3.62 -2.33 -22.95
N ILE A 103 -2.97 -2.44 -21.81
CA ILE A 103 -2.05 -1.43 -21.29
C ILE A 103 -0.58 -1.86 -21.47
N ALA A 104 0.31 -0.88 -21.59
CA ALA A 104 1.76 -1.11 -21.66
C ALA A 104 2.43 -1.01 -20.28
N GLU A 105 1.85 -0.28 -19.37
CA GLU A 105 2.31 -0.07 -18.01
C GLU A 105 2.32 -1.39 -17.22
N LYS A 106 3.33 -1.58 -16.37
CA LYS A 106 3.36 -2.72 -15.45
C LYS A 106 2.38 -2.49 -14.32
N VAL A 107 1.42 -3.39 -14.17
CA VAL A 107 0.48 -3.42 -13.04
C VAL A 107 0.54 -4.78 -12.37
N SER A 108 0.54 -4.81 -11.05
CA SER A 108 0.38 -6.00 -10.22
C SER A 108 -0.94 -5.91 -9.48
N VAL A 109 -1.72 -6.98 -9.49
CA VAL A 109 -3.01 -7.05 -8.79
C VAL A 109 -2.93 -8.08 -7.67
N ILE A 110 -3.29 -7.66 -6.47
CA ILE A 110 -3.38 -8.51 -5.29
C ILE A 110 -4.86 -8.77 -5.01
N LYS A 111 -5.29 -10.01 -5.17
CA LYS A 111 -6.70 -10.44 -5.06
C LYS A 111 -7.07 -10.82 -3.63
N SER A 112 -8.36 -10.77 -3.33
CA SER A 112 -8.93 -11.15 -2.03
C SER A 112 -8.58 -12.57 -1.59
N GLU A 113 -8.44 -13.53 -2.51
CA GLU A 113 -8.04 -14.91 -2.19
C GLU A 113 -6.61 -14.98 -1.62
N SER A 114 -5.67 -14.22 -2.19
CA SER A 114 -4.30 -14.13 -1.68
C SER A 114 -4.26 -13.44 -0.32
N ILE A 115 -5.07 -12.39 -0.14
CA ILE A 115 -5.22 -11.68 1.14
C ILE A 115 -5.77 -12.64 2.20
N PHE A 116 -6.81 -13.41 1.87
CA PHE A 116 -7.39 -14.40 2.78
C PHE A 116 -6.37 -15.47 3.16
N LEU A 117 -5.64 -16.03 2.19
CA LEU A 117 -4.70 -17.14 2.41
C LEU A 117 -3.52 -16.73 3.31
N THR A 118 -2.94 -15.55 3.10
CA THR A 118 -1.77 -15.06 3.84
C THR A 118 -2.13 -14.27 5.09
N SER A 119 -3.34 -13.69 5.14
CA SER A 119 -3.87 -12.88 6.25
C SER A 119 -2.88 -11.82 6.77
N PRO A 120 -2.49 -10.85 5.94
CA PRO A 120 -1.59 -9.80 6.34
C PRO A 120 -2.19 -8.97 7.48
N SER A 121 -1.34 -8.49 8.39
CA SER A 121 -1.78 -7.74 9.57
C SER A 121 -2.09 -6.27 9.29
N SER A 122 -1.66 -5.74 8.16
CA SER A 122 -1.84 -4.33 7.77
C SER A 122 -1.91 -4.16 6.25
N GLY A 123 -2.41 -3.00 5.81
CA GLY A 123 -2.39 -2.62 4.40
C GLY A 123 -0.99 -2.58 3.79
N ALA A 124 0.05 -2.23 4.58
CA ALA A 124 1.42 -2.29 4.10
C ALA A 124 1.88 -3.72 3.86
N GLU A 125 1.66 -4.61 4.81
CA GLU A 125 2.08 -6.01 4.73
C GLU A 125 1.42 -6.76 3.57
N LEU A 126 0.17 -6.39 3.24
CA LEU A 126 -0.55 -6.87 2.06
C LEU A 126 0.24 -6.64 0.77
N LEU A 127 0.95 -5.52 0.66
CA LEU A 127 1.72 -5.16 -0.54
C LEU A 127 2.96 -6.03 -0.76
N GLU A 128 3.45 -6.74 0.27
CA GLU A 128 4.53 -7.72 0.10
C GLU A 128 4.18 -8.90 -0.82
N LEU A 129 2.89 -9.06 -1.13
CA LEU A 129 2.40 -10.03 -2.11
C LEU A 129 2.62 -9.57 -3.56
N SER A 130 2.93 -8.29 -3.79
CA SER A 130 3.20 -7.74 -5.11
C SER A 130 4.68 -7.86 -5.48
N PRO A 131 5.03 -8.54 -6.60
CA PRO A 131 6.40 -8.55 -7.10
C PRO A 131 6.94 -7.13 -7.29
N GLY A 132 8.17 -6.87 -6.84
CA GLY A 132 8.82 -5.56 -6.99
C GLY A 132 8.49 -4.53 -5.92
N VAL A 133 7.69 -4.89 -4.91
CA VAL A 133 7.40 -4.03 -3.75
C VAL A 133 8.13 -4.55 -2.51
N ARG A 134 8.73 -3.64 -1.76
CA ARG A 134 9.32 -3.90 -0.43
C ARG A 134 8.63 -3.06 0.61
N ILE A 135 8.59 -3.58 1.82
CA ILE A 135 8.02 -2.85 2.96
C ILE A 135 9.12 -2.62 4.00
N GLN A 136 9.26 -1.38 4.40
CA GLN A 136 10.13 -0.92 5.46
C GLN A 136 9.30 -0.71 6.74
N LYS A 137 9.85 -1.08 7.91
CA LYS A 137 9.18 -0.95 9.22
C LYS A 137 10.16 -0.46 10.30
N SER A 138 9.73 0.50 11.13
CA SER A 138 10.52 1.00 12.27
C SER A 138 9.90 0.64 13.63
N GLN A 139 8.64 0.25 13.62
CA GLN A 139 7.86 -0.09 14.82
C GLN A 139 6.80 -1.14 14.49
N GLY A 140 6.06 -1.60 15.48
CA GLY A 140 4.86 -2.41 15.27
C GLY A 140 3.79 -1.60 14.50
N GLY A 141 2.97 -2.29 13.76
CA GLY A 141 1.90 -1.65 12.99
C GLY A 141 2.34 -0.98 11.72
N GLY A 142 2.05 -0.32 10.94
CA GLY A 142 2.46 0.43 9.77
C GLY A 142 3.56 -0.19 8.91
N GLY A 143 3.96 0.53 7.93
CA GLY A 143 5.06 0.20 7.02
C GLY A 143 5.02 1.12 5.81
N SER A 144 6.18 1.38 5.24
CA SER A 144 6.36 2.20 4.05
C SER A 144 6.68 1.34 2.83
N PRO A 145 5.85 1.38 1.78
CA PRO A 145 6.17 0.68 0.54
C PRO A 145 7.30 1.36 -0.21
N ILE A 146 8.26 0.56 -0.69
CA ILE A 146 9.36 0.96 -1.55
C ILE A 146 9.12 0.35 -2.93
N ILE A 147 9.07 1.18 -3.96
CA ILE A 147 8.89 0.79 -5.36
C ILE A 147 10.00 1.42 -6.20
N ARG A 148 10.88 0.61 -6.80
CA ARG A 148 11.95 1.07 -7.71
C ARG A 148 12.86 2.17 -7.11
N GLY A 149 13.16 2.09 -5.80
CA GLY A 149 13.94 3.10 -5.11
C GLY A 149 13.18 4.37 -4.71
N PHE A 150 11.87 4.37 -4.84
CA PHE A 150 11.00 5.44 -4.36
C PHE A 150 10.17 4.95 -3.18
N GLU A 151 10.01 5.81 -2.18
CA GLU A 151 9.16 5.54 -1.02
C GLU A 151 8.40 6.80 -0.57
N ALA A 152 7.54 6.64 0.39
CA ALA A 152 6.83 7.70 1.10
C ALA A 152 6.12 8.68 0.15
N ASN A 153 6.49 9.96 0.17
CA ASN A 153 5.88 11.00 -0.65
C ASN A 153 6.31 10.97 -2.14
N ARG A 154 6.99 9.89 -2.58
CA ARG A 154 7.27 9.59 -3.99
C ARG A 154 6.48 8.39 -4.51
N VAL A 155 5.72 7.74 -3.65
CA VAL A 155 4.75 6.67 -3.96
C VAL A 155 3.38 7.14 -3.50
N LEU A 156 2.41 7.14 -4.40
CA LEU A 156 1.06 7.58 -4.08
C LEU A 156 0.22 6.39 -3.60
N ILE A 157 -0.47 6.59 -2.49
CA ILE A 157 -1.47 5.65 -1.96
C ILE A 157 -2.87 6.22 -2.19
N VAL A 158 -3.78 5.40 -2.72
CA VAL A 158 -5.17 5.76 -3.03
C VAL A 158 -6.11 4.70 -2.45
N VAL A 159 -7.25 5.11 -1.93
CA VAL A 159 -8.34 4.22 -1.48
C VAL A 159 -9.64 4.65 -2.17
N ASP A 160 -10.22 3.77 -2.99
CA ASP A 160 -11.45 4.03 -3.77
C ASP A 160 -11.45 5.40 -4.50
N GLY A 161 -10.31 5.76 -5.10
CA GLY A 161 -10.13 7.02 -5.83
C GLY A 161 -9.73 8.22 -4.97
N VAL A 162 -9.69 8.10 -3.63
CA VAL A 162 -9.28 9.19 -2.72
C VAL A 162 -7.82 9.03 -2.31
N ARG A 163 -7.02 10.08 -2.51
CA ARG A 163 -5.60 10.11 -2.14
C ARG A 163 -5.42 10.03 -0.62
N MET A 164 -4.46 9.19 -0.18
CA MET A 164 -4.00 9.11 1.21
C MET A 164 -2.87 10.10 1.51
N ASN A 165 -2.00 10.34 0.51
CA ASN A 165 -0.91 11.30 0.64
C ASN A 165 -1.50 12.70 0.87
N ASN A 166 -0.99 13.37 1.89
CA ASN A 166 -1.49 14.66 2.37
C ASN A 166 -0.34 15.66 2.56
N ALA A 167 -0.67 16.88 2.96
CA ALA A 167 0.28 17.98 3.04
C ALA A 167 1.43 17.79 4.05
N ILE A 168 1.29 16.93 5.04
CA ILE A 168 2.35 16.56 6.01
C ILE A 168 2.90 15.16 5.79
N TYR A 169 2.61 14.56 4.61
CA TYR A 169 3.13 13.25 4.23
C TYR A 169 4.62 13.38 4.00
N ARG A 170 5.42 12.71 4.80
CA ARG A 170 6.87 12.92 4.88
C ARG A 170 7.66 11.90 4.07
N SER A 171 8.90 12.25 3.78
CA SER A 171 9.91 11.29 3.36
C SER A 171 10.35 10.44 4.55
N GLY A 172 10.70 9.19 4.28
CA GLY A 172 11.08 8.20 5.30
C GLY A 172 9.86 7.54 5.95
N HIS A 173 10.13 6.69 6.92
CA HIS A 173 9.23 5.73 7.55
C HIS A 173 7.85 6.28 7.92
N LEU A 174 6.81 5.74 7.30
CA LEU A 174 5.43 6.16 7.49
C LEU A 174 4.58 5.02 8.06
N GLN A 175 3.73 5.36 9.00
CA GLN A 175 2.72 4.44 9.52
C GLN A 175 1.33 4.64 8.91
N ASN A 176 1.15 5.50 7.90
CA ASN A 176 -0.17 5.86 7.36
C ASN A 176 -0.95 4.67 6.79
N SER A 177 -0.27 3.63 6.30
CA SER A 177 -0.89 2.40 5.82
C SER A 177 -1.51 1.54 6.94
N ILE A 178 -1.25 1.84 8.22
CA ILE A 178 -1.89 1.17 9.36
C ILE A 178 -3.41 1.39 9.36
N THR A 179 -3.89 2.53 8.85
CA THR A 179 -5.33 2.84 8.78
C THR A 179 -6.08 2.14 7.65
N ILE A 180 -5.44 1.20 6.96
CA ILE A 180 -6.03 0.38 5.89
C ILE A 180 -6.19 -1.04 6.42
N ASP A 181 -7.44 -1.42 6.71
CA ASP A 181 -7.78 -2.77 7.18
C ASP A 181 -7.83 -3.76 6.01
N PRO A 182 -6.94 -4.79 5.96
CA PRO A 182 -6.94 -5.79 4.91
C PRO A 182 -8.26 -6.55 4.77
N ASN A 183 -9.05 -6.70 5.86
CA ASN A 183 -10.33 -7.39 5.82
C ASN A 183 -11.37 -6.70 4.92
N ASN A 184 -11.22 -5.39 4.70
CA ASN A 184 -12.13 -4.58 3.90
C ASN A 184 -11.66 -4.41 2.44
N ILE A 185 -10.48 -4.96 2.08
CA ILE A 185 -9.92 -4.84 0.74
C ILE A 185 -10.46 -5.95 -0.16
N GLU A 186 -11.02 -5.58 -1.30
CA GLU A 186 -11.41 -6.49 -2.40
C GLU A 186 -10.21 -6.86 -3.24
N ARG A 187 -9.41 -5.85 -3.62
CA ARG A 187 -8.13 -6.00 -4.31
C ARG A 187 -7.25 -4.77 -4.11
N ALA A 188 -5.96 -4.94 -4.31
CA ALA A 188 -5.03 -3.82 -4.44
C ALA A 188 -4.32 -3.87 -5.79
N GLU A 189 -4.21 -2.73 -6.46
CA GLU A 189 -3.52 -2.57 -7.73
C GLU A 189 -2.26 -1.72 -7.51
N VAL A 190 -1.11 -2.22 -7.95
CA VAL A 190 0.18 -1.52 -7.89
C VAL A 190 0.63 -1.20 -9.30
N ILE A 191 0.66 0.09 -9.64
CA ILE A 191 1.19 0.60 -10.91
C ILE A 191 2.65 0.96 -10.68
N PHE A 192 3.54 0.44 -11.52
CA PHE A 192 4.97 0.71 -11.44
C PHE A 192 5.40 1.82 -12.40
N GLY A 193 6.29 2.69 -11.94
CA GLY A 193 6.77 3.83 -12.70
C GLY A 193 5.89 5.07 -12.57
N SER A 194 6.27 6.13 -13.26
CA SER A 194 5.60 7.43 -13.12
C SER A 194 4.18 7.41 -13.69
N SER A 195 3.20 7.65 -12.84
CA SER A 195 1.76 7.65 -13.17
C SER A 195 1.10 9.01 -12.90
N SER A 196 1.89 10.09 -12.98
CA SER A 196 1.41 11.43 -12.61
C SER A 196 0.36 12.01 -13.55
N VAL A 197 0.21 11.51 -14.77
CA VAL A 197 -0.88 11.93 -15.66
C VAL A 197 -2.24 11.62 -15.04
N GLY A 198 -2.46 10.37 -14.60
CA GLY A 198 -3.70 10.00 -13.93
C GLY A 198 -3.82 10.57 -12.52
N TYR A 199 -2.72 10.66 -11.77
CA TYR A 199 -2.75 10.82 -10.33
C TYR A 199 -2.06 12.07 -9.77
N GLY A 200 -1.29 12.83 -10.56
CA GLY A 200 -0.65 14.08 -10.15
C GLY A 200 0.61 13.88 -9.31
N SER A 201 0.83 14.82 -8.38
CA SER A 201 2.00 14.80 -7.48
C SER A 201 2.14 13.49 -6.72
N ASP A 202 3.37 13.12 -6.35
CA ASP A 202 3.75 11.96 -5.54
C ASP A 202 3.71 10.60 -6.27
N ALA A 203 3.14 10.54 -7.48
CA ALA A 203 3.10 9.32 -8.29
C ALA A 203 4.38 9.17 -9.16
N MET A 204 5.57 9.31 -8.55
CA MET A 204 6.86 9.25 -9.25
C MET A 204 7.36 7.81 -9.41
N GLY A 205 7.37 7.03 -8.33
CA GLY A 205 7.81 5.64 -8.32
C GLY A 205 6.69 4.65 -8.64
N GLY A 206 5.47 5.04 -8.36
CA GLY A 206 4.27 4.22 -8.59
C GLY A 206 3.05 4.71 -7.86
N VAL A 207 1.95 4.00 -8.09
CA VAL A 207 0.67 4.21 -7.41
C VAL A 207 0.20 2.89 -6.81
N ILE A 208 -0.27 2.94 -5.58
CA ILE A 208 -0.91 1.84 -4.89
C ILE A 208 -2.37 2.21 -4.71
N HIS A 209 -3.28 1.48 -5.36
CA HIS A 209 -4.70 1.73 -5.27
C HIS A 209 -5.41 0.56 -4.58
N TYR A 210 -5.93 0.81 -3.39
CA TYR A 210 -6.76 -0.14 -2.66
C TYR A 210 -8.22 0.05 -3.05
N TYR A 211 -8.85 -1.01 -3.52
CA TYR A 211 -10.29 -1.07 -3.77
C TYR A 211 -10.95 -1.83 -2.63
N THR A 212 -11.87 -1.17 -1.95
CA THR A 212 -12.60 -1.79 -0.85
C THR A 212 -13.83 -2.55 -1.35
N LYS A 213 -14.26 -3.53 -0.57
CA LYS A 213 -15.46 -4.34 -0.84
C LYS A 213 -16.68 -3.45 -1.06
N ASN A 214 -17.58 -3.87 -1.95
CA ASN A 214 -18.81 -3.17 -2.26
C ASN A 214 -20.04 -3.94 -1.77
N PRO A 215 -21.13 -3.24 -1.39
CA PRO A 215 -22.43 -3.86 -1.22
C PRO A 215 -22.89 -4.50 -2.53
N ILE A 216 -23.65 -5.58 -2.43
CA ILE A 216 -24.23 -6.30 -3.56
C ILE A 216 -25.69 -5.91 -3.68
N LEU A 217 -26.17 -5.58 -4.88
CA LEU A 217 -27.59 -5.38 -5.18
C LEU A 217 -28.22 -6.72 -5.61
N LYS A 218 -29.44 -7.02 -5.16
CA LYS A 218 -30.18 -8.23 -5.52
C LYS A 218 -31.67 -7.95 -5.62
N ASP A 219 -32.36 -8.64 -6.50
CA ASP A 219 -33.81 -8.50 -6.73
C ASP A 219 -34.64 -8.86 -5.48
N SER A 220 -34.08 -9.69 -4.58
CA SER A 220 -34.72 -10.06 -3.31
C SER A 220 -33.94 -9.53 -2.13
N GLU A 221 -34.65 -9.14 -1.07
CA GLU A 221 -34.03 -8.76 0.19
C GLU A 221 -33.21 -9.91 0.76
N LYS A 222 -31.94 -9.66 1.08
CA LYS A 222 -31.04 -10.67 1.62
C LYS A 222 -30.03 -10.06 2.59
N ILE A 223 -29.81 -10.77 3.69
CA ILE A 223 -28.73 -10.49 4.64
C ILE A 223 -27.73 -11.63 4.54
N LYS A 224 -26.46 -11.29 4.45
CA LYS A 224 -25.33 -12.22 4.57
C LYS A 224 -24.35 -11.64 5.56
N SER A 225 -24.03 -12.39 6.59
CA SER A 225 -23.01 -12.00 7.57
C SER A 225 -21.82 -12.96 7.50
N SER A 226 -20.67 -12.49 7.93
CA SER A 226 -19.50 -13.34 8.11
C SER A 226 -18.71 -12.89 9.33
N PHE A 227 -18.07 -13.84 9.98
CA PHE A 227 -17.15 -13.63 11.08
C PHE A 227 -15.82 -14.29 10.75
N SER A 228 -14.72 -13.56 10.94
CA SER A 228 -13.38 -14.10 10.84
C SER A 228 -12.57 -13.81 12.08
N SER A 229 -11.76 -14.79 12.50
CA SER A 229 -10.84 -14.67 13.62
C SER A 229 -9.49 -15.25 13.23
N ASN A 230 -8.41 -14.49 13.49
CA ASN A 230 -7.04 -14.87 13.16
C ASN A 230 -6.16 -14.74 14.40
N TYR A 231 -5.29 -15.73 14.61
CA TYR A 231 -4.26 -15.76 15.65
C TYR A 231 -2.89 -15.93 15.04
N SER A 232 -1.87 -15.27 15.61
CA SER A 232 -0.45 -15.43 15.25
C SER A 232 0.40 -15.56 16.51
N SER A 233 1.23 -16.59 16.59
CA SER A 233 1.98 -16.91 17.82
C SER A 233 3.23 -16.05 18.05
N ALA A 234 3.87 -15.51 17.00
CA ALA A 234 5.11 -14.74 17.15
C ALA A 234 4.92 -13.39 17.87
N ASN A 235 3.75 -12.83 17.79
CA ASN A 235 3.38 -11.59 18.48
C ASN A 235 2.06 -11.73 19.26
N GLN A 236 1.60 -12.97 19.47
CA GLN A 236 0.34 -13.26 20.17
C GLN A 236 -0.84 -12.41 19.65
N ALA A 237 -0.82 -12.14 18.34
CA ALA A 237 -1.83 -11.28 17.72
C ALA A 237 -3.16 -12.01 17.61
N VAL A 238 -4.24 -11.29 17.93
CA VAL A 238 -5.62 -11.71 17.68
C VAL A 238 -6.31 -10.62 16.88
N SER A 239 -6.89 -10.98 15.74
CA SER A 239 -7.68 -10.07 14.91
C SER A 239 -9.02 -10.71 14.61
N ASN A 240 -10.10 -9.99 14.95
CA ASN A 240 -11.48 -10.41 14.72
C ASN A 240 -12.15 -9.42 13.79
N ASN A 241 -12.87 -9.91 12.80
CA ASN A 241 -13.66 -9.10 11.89
C ASN A 241 -15.08 -9.66 11.79
N PHE A 242 -16.07 -8.78 11.86
CA PHE A 242 -17.47 -9.09 11.59
C PHE A 242 -17.95 -8.23 10.42
N THR A 243 -18.49 -8.84 9.39
CA THR A 243 -19.01 -8.15 8.20
C THR A 243 -20.45 -8.58 7.93
N THR A 244 -21.31 -7.62 7.66
CA THR A 244 -22.72 -7.86 7.23
C THR A 244 -22.98 -7.13 5.93
N ASN A 245 -23.54 -7.83 4.96
CA ASN A 245 -24.01 -7.30 3.70
C ASN A 245 -25.54 -7.41 3.63
N TYR A 246 -26.20 -6.28 3.53
CA TYR A 246 -27.64 -6.19 3.29
C TYR A 246 -27.87 -5.80 1.83
N SER A 247 -28.71 -6.53 1.14
CA SER A 247 -28.96 -6.38 -0.30
C SER A 247 -30.43 -6.20 -0.58
N LYS A 248 -30.77 -5.24 -1.43
CA LYS A 248 -32.07 -5.05 -2.11
C LYS A 248 -31.84 -4.68 -3.57
N GLU A 249 -32.91 -4.60 -4.36
CA GLU A 249 -32.85 -4.27 -5.78
C GLU A 249 -32.21 -2.89 -6.03
N ASN A 250 -32.64 -1.88 -5.29
CA ASN A 250 -32.24 -0.49 -5.52
C ASN A 250 -31.20 0.05 -4.53
N TRP A 251 -30.89 -0.69 -3.47
CA TRP A 251 -29.83 -0.30 -2.56
C TRP A 251 -29.25 -1.47 -1.76
N GLY A 252 -28.02 -1.31 -1.36
CA GLY A 252 -27.31 -2.27 -0.50
C GLY A 252 -26.43 -1.57 0.52
N SER A 253 -26.10 -2.26 1.59
CA SER A 253 -25.25 -1.79 2.67
C SER A 253 -24.24 -2.86 3.07
N LEU A 254 -22.99 -2.48 3.25
CA LEU A 254 -21.94 -3.33 3.78
C LEU A 254 -21.35 -2.65 5.01
N THR A 255 -21.49 -3.33 6.17
CA THR A 255 -20.92 -2.90 7.44
C THR A 255 -19.85 -3.88 7.86
N SER A 256 -18.66 -3.39 8.24
CA SER A 256 -17.59 -4.24 8.76
C SER A 256 -16.94 -3.59 9.97
N ILE A 257 -16.64 -4.41 10.98
CA ILE A 257 -15.99 -4.02 12.23
C ILE A 257 -14.82 -4.97 12.45
N SER A 258 -13.60 -4.40 12.57
CA SER A 258 -12.40 -5.15 12.91
C SER A 258 -11.84 -4.68 14.25
N ILE A 259 -11.49 -5.63 15.12
CA ILE A 259 -10.82 -5.38 16.40
C ILE A 259 -9.59 -6.27 16.44
N SER A 260 -8.42 -5.64 16.55
CA SER A 260 -7.14 -6.31 16.52
C SER A 260 -6.29 -5.93 17.73
N LYS A 261 -5.62 -6.92 18.30
CA LYS A 261 -4.62 -6.74 19.37
C LYS A 261 -3.36 -7.48 18.99
N PHE A 262 -2.25 -6.77 18.98
CA PHE A 262 -0.92 -7.28 18.66
C PHE A 262 -0.06 -7.15 19.92
N GLY A 263 0.59 -8.23 20.32
CA GLY A 263 1.58 -8.21 21.39
C GLY A 263 3.00 -7.94 20.86
N ASP A 264 3.98 -8.00 21.74
CA ASP A 264 5.37 -7.79 21.40
C ASP A 264 5.89 -8.85 20.45
N ILE A 265 6.63 -8.43 19.43
CA ILE A 265 7.14 -9.32 18.39
C ILE A 265 8.33 -10.11 18.92
N LYS A 266 8.23 -11.43 18.89
CA LYS A 266 9.36 -12.33 19.09
C LYS A 266 10.06 -12.56 17.76
N MET A 267 11.31 -12.12 17.64
CA MET A 267 12.14 -12.30 16.44
C MET A 267 12.74 -13.71 16.38
N GLY A 268 13.25 -14.09 15.21
CA GLY A 268 13.93 -15.36 15.00
C GLY A 268 15.20 -15.49 15.85
N LYS A 269 15.51 -16.73 16.22
CA LYS A 269 16.69 -17.05 17.05
C LYS A 269 17.90 -17.44 16.24
N ASN A 270 17.68 -17.97 15.03
CA ASN A 270 18.77 -18.45 14.18
C ASN A 270 19.44 -17.27 13.46
N ARG A 271 20.66 -16.95 13.87
CA ARG A 271 21.48 -15.84 13.34
C ARG A 271 22.48 -16.32 12.29
N SER A 272 21.96 -16.91 11.21
CA SER A 272 22.77 -17.44 10.10
C SER A 272 23.67 -16.40 9.43
N HIS A 273 23.45 -15.12 9.68
CA HIS A 273 24.29 -14.00 9.24
C HIS A 273 25.56 -13.80 10.08
N GLY A 274 25.71 -14.48 11.23
CA GLY A 274 26.92 -14.45 12.09
C GLY A 274 27.01 -13.32 13.12
N TYR A 275 26.02 -12.43 13.18
CA TYR A 275 25.98 -11.32 14.16
C TYR A 275 25.11 -11.69 15.35
N GLU A 276 25.71 -12.37 16.36
CA GLU A 276 24.95 -13.00 17.47
C GLU A 276 24.18 -12.02 18.34
N SER A 277 24.72 -10.82 18.59
CA SER A 277 24.09 -9.79 19.42
C SER A 277 23.15 -8.87 18.67
N TRP A 278 23.19 -8.86 17.33
CA TRP A 278 22.37 -7.93 16.55
C TRP A 278 20.87 -8.19 16.70
N GLY A 279 20.14 -7.11 16.99
CA GLY A 279 18.71 -7.12 17.21
C GLY A 279 18.27 -7.55 18.62
N LEU A 280 19.20 -8.07 19.49
CA LEU A 280 18.86 -8.37 20.87
C LEU A 280 18.48 -7.11 21.64
N THR A 281 17.46 -7.22 22.49
CA THR A 281 16.95 -6.13 23.32
C THR A 281 17.12 -6.49 24.80
N PRO A 282 18.31 -6.25 25.40
CA PRO A 282 18.58 -6.63 26.80
C PRO A 282 17.81 -5.77 27.80
N LEU A 283 17.53 -4.52 27.45
CA LEU A 283 16.79 -3.55 28.26
C LEU A 283 15.55 -3.06 27.52
N TYR A 284 14.55 -2.62 28.28
CA TYR A 284 13.36 -1.96 27.73
C TYR A 284 12.72 -1.01 28.70
N SER A 285 11.93 -0.07 28.21
CA SER A 285 11.16 0.85 29.05
C SER A 285 9.82 0.23 29.45
N LYS A 286 9.49 0.27 30.74
CA LYS A 286 8.13 0.01 31.27
C LYS A 286 7.27 1.27 31.39
N ASN A 287 7.84 2.42 31.06
CA ASN A 287 7.11 3.66 31.11
C ASN A 287 5.93 3.66 30.11
N SER A 288 4.89 4.31 30.48
CA SER A 288 3.70 4.48 29.66
C SER A 288 3.02 5.82 29.95
N ARG A 289 1.91 6.08 29.31
CA ARG A 289 1.07 7.26 29.59
C ARG A 289 0.72 7.42 31.09
N TYR A 290 0.65 6.29 31.82
CA TYR A 290 0.16 6.24 33.20
C TYR A 290 1.21 5.74 34.20
N SER A 291 2.34 5.21 33.75
CA SER A 291 3.35 4.60 34.63
C SER A 291 4.72 5.26 34.45
N PHE A 292 5.42 5.43 35.58
CA PHE A 292 6.75 6.03 35.67
C PHE A 292 7.73 5.04 36.29
N TYR A 293 8.81 4.76 35.59
CA TYR A 293 9.95 4.01 36.05
C TYR A 293 11.21 4.81 35.75
N PRO A 294 12.06 5.13 36.76
CA PRO A 294 13.24 5.95 36.57
C PRO A 294 14.33 5.27 35.73
N GLU A 295 14.35 3.93 35.73
CA GLU A 295 15.35 3.14 35.03
C GLU A 295 14.71 2.12 34.08
N PRO A 296 15.42 1.70 33.02
CA PRO A 296 14.96 0.64 32.16
C PRO A 296 14.94 -0.71 32.90
N SER A 297 14.13 -1.62 32.42
CA SER A 297 13.97 -2.97 32.97
C SER A 297 14.73 -3.97 32.12
N VAL A 298 15.26 -5.01 32.78
CA VAL A 298 15.92 -6.13 32.11
C VAL A 298 14.89 -6.96 31.34
N ASN A 299 15.22 -7.27 30.11
CA ASN A 299 14.41 -8.16 29.27
C ASN A 299 14.89 -9.62 29.42
N ASN A 300 14.10 -10.47 30.06
CA ASN A 300 14.44 -11.86 30.31
C ASN A 300 14.53 -12.72 29.04
N ASP A 301 13.77 -12.37 27.98
CA ASP A 301 13.90 -12.98 26.63
C ASP A 301 14.27 -11.89 25.64
N GLN A 302 15.58 -11.71 25.43
CA GLN A 302 16.13 -10.65 24.58
C GLN A 302 15.69 -10.76 23.08
N ASN A 303 15.11 -11.89 22.68
CA ASN A 303 14.51 -12.04 21.35
C ASN A 303 13.08 -11.48 21.27
N ILE A 304 12.47 -11.07 22.39
CA ILE A 304 11.20 -10.35 22.38
C ILE A 304 11.48 -8.86 22.26
N GLN A 305 11.05 -8.27 21.17
CA GLN A 305 11.16 -6.84 20.90
C GLN A 305 10.07 -6.12 21.69
N LYS A 306 10.39 -5.79 22.97
CA LYS A 306 9.47 -5.12 23.90
C LYS A 306 9.03 -3.76 23.34
N ASN A 307 7.83 -3.34 23.67
CA ASN A 307 7.24 -2.09 23.16
C ASN A 307 6.94 -2.11 21.65
N THR A 308 6.62 -3.28 21.07
CA THR A 308 6.16 -3.37 19.67
C THR A 308 4.68 -3.70 19.56
N GLY A 309 4.03 -4.02 20.68
CA GLY A 309 2.60 -4.33 20.73
C GLY A 309 1.72 -3.07 20.59
N TYR A 310 0.53 -3.24 20.02
CA TYR A 310 -0.49 -2.22 19.89
C TYR A 310 -1.87 -2.85 19.69
N SER A 311 -2.93 -2.04 19.71
CA SER A 311 -4.27 -2.46 19.36
C SER A 311 -4.90 -1.49 18.36
N GLN A 312 -5.91 -1.96 17.62
CA GLN A 312 -6.58 -1.18 16.58
C GLN A 312 -8.04 -1.56 16.45
N VAL A 313 -8.86 -0.55 16.16
CA VAL A 313 -10.28 -0.70 15.81
C VAL A 313 -10.51 -0.02 14.47
N ASP A 314 -11.14 -0.77 13.54
CA ASP A 314 -11.51 -0.27 12.23
C ASP A 314 -13.01 -0.48 12.02
N LEU A 315 -13.69 0.60 11.62
CA LEU A 315 -15.10 0.61 11.24
C LEU A 315 -15.21 0.96 9.77
N PHE A 316 -15.95 0.18 9.04
CA PHE A 316 -16.20 0.38 7.63
C PHE A 316 -17.69 0.28 7.34
N GLN A 317 -18.23 1.30 6.67
CA GLN A 317 -19.62 1.35 6.24
C GLN A 317 -19.67 1.82 4.79
N LYS A 318 -20.31 1.05 3.93
CA LYS A 318 -20.53 1.42 2.55
C LYS A 318 -21.99 1.26 2.18
N PHE A 319 -22.57 2.24 1.52
CA PHE A 319 -23.90 2.18 0.94
C PHE A 319 -23.79 2.29 -0.58
N LEU A 320 -24.58 1.53 -1.29
CA LEU A 320 -24.73 1.58 -2.73
C LEU A 320 -26.20 1.76 -3.06
N PHE A 321 -26.50 2.82 -3.82
CA PHE A 321 -27.85 3.13 -4.28
C PHE A 321 -27.88 3.14 -5.80
N LYS A 322 -28.90 2.51 -6.39
CA LYS A 322 -29.23 2.67 -7.80
C LYS A 322 -30.01 3.97 -7.96
N VAL A 323 -29.54 4.85 -8.84
CA VAL A 323 -30.15 6.17 -9.11
C VAL A 323 -30.64 6.20 -10.55
N GLY A 324 -31.96 6.17 -10.73
CA GLY A 324 -32.54 5.94 -12.05
C GLY A 324 -32.29 4.51 -12.52
N GLU A 325 -32.17 4.31 -13.84
CA GLU A 325 -32.02 2.97 -14.42
C GLU A 325 -30.56 2.47 -14.38
N THR A 326 -29.56 3.36 -14.53
CA THR A 326 -28.17 2.98 -14.79
C THR A 326 -27.16 3.57 -13.82
N ASN A 327 -27.45 4.69 -13.16
CA ASN A 327 -26.47 5.38 -12.31
C ASN A 327 -26.37 4.75 -10.91
N LEU A 328 -25.19 4.88 -10.30
CA LEU A 328 -24.90 4.32 -9.00
C LEU A 328 -24.31 5.40 -8.07
N LEU A 329 -24.94 5.61 -6.92
CA LEU A 329 -24.41 6.45 -5.85
C LEU A 329 -23.80 5.54 -4.77
N ASN A 330 -22.53 5.69 -4.49
CA ASN A 330 -21.80 5.01 -3.44
C ASN A 330 -21.46 6.01 -2.33
N LEU A 331 -21.69 5.67 -1.08
CA LEU A 331 -21.22 6.41 0.08
C LEU A 331 -20.29 5.51 0.89
N ASN A 332 -19.00 5.84 0.96
CA ASN A 332 -17.98 5.11 1.69
C ASN A 332 -17.57 5.90 2.95
N ILE A 333 -17.68 5.26 4.12
CA ILE A 333 -17.29 5.80 5.42
C ILE A 333 -16.31 4.83 6.07
N GLN A 334 -15.12 5.31 6.42
CA GLN A 334 -14.08 4.53 7.09
C GLN A 334 -13.61 5.29 8.33
N PHE A 335 -13.51 4.57 9.42
CA PHE A 335 -12.88 5.07 10.64
C PHE A 335 -11.87 4.05 11.14
N SER A 336 -10.67 4.52 11.45
CA SER A 336 -9.59 3.71 12.02
C SER A 336 -8.96 4.47 13.20
N GLU A 337 -8.73 3.73 14.28
CA GLU A 337 -8.06 4.23 15.47
C GLU A 337 -7.17 3.14 16.07
N SER A 338 -5.88 3.47 16.28
CA SER A 338 -4.96 2.63 17.02
C SER A 338 -4.84 3.05 18.49
N SER A 339 -4.28 2.17 19.34
CA SER A 339 -3.68 2.61 20.61
C SER A 339 -2.44 3.48 20.34
N ASP A 340 -1.75 3.91 21.40
CA ASP A 340 -0.39 4.42 21.29
C ASP A 340 0.50 3.37 20.62
N ILE A 341 1.44 3.83 19.79
CA ILE A 341 2.38 2.97 19.03
C ILE A 341 3.79 3.39 19.38
N ASP A 342 4.45 2.56 20.15
CA ASP A 342 5.81 2.83 20.59
C ASP A 342 6.80 2.82 19.41
N ARG A 343 7.72 3.78 19.41
CA ARG A 343 8.85 3.87 18.48
C ARG A 343 9.97 2.95 18.97
N PHE A 344 9.83 1.67 18.63
CA PHE A 344 10.78 0.64 19.04
C PHE A 344 12.23 1.00 18.70
N ASP A 345 12.48 1.51 17.49
CA ASP A 345 13.79 1.97 17.04
C ASP A 345 14.39 3.04 17.96
N GLN A 346 13.60 3.96 18.49
CA GLN A 346 14.05 5.04 19.36
C GLN A 346 14.17 4.63 20.83
N LEU A 347 13.29 3.74 21.29
CA LEU A 347 13.30 3.25 22.67
C LEU A 347 14.48 2.33 22.97
N ASN A 348 15.14 1.81 21.95
CA ASN A 348 16.33 0.94 22.10
C ASN A 348 17.67 1.69 21.91
N ILE A 349 17.67 3.01 21.76
CA ILE A 349 18.91 3.79 21.65
C ILE A 349 19.63 3.76 23.01
N PRO A 350 20.86 3.23 23.09
CA PRO A 350 21.62 3.18 24.34
C PRO A 350 22.09 4.58 24.77
N SER A 351 22.24 4.78 26.08
CA SER A 351 22.81 5.97 26.70
C SER A 351 23.62 5.57 27.95
N GLY A 352 24.92 5.29 27.78
CA GLY A 352 25.72 4.62 28.77
C GLY A 352 25.17 3.22 29.08
N ASP A 353 24.98 2.91 30.36
CA ASP A 353 24.42 1.63 30.84
C ASP A 353 22.87 1.62 30.83
N SER A 354 22.23 2.68 30.33
CA SER A 354 20.79 2.87 30.28
C SER A 354 20.29 3.07 28.85
N LEU A 355 19.02 3.43 28.68
CA LEU A 355 18.39 3.83 27.43
C LEU A 355 18.16 5.35 27.39
N LYS A 356 18.20 5.95 26.18
CA LYS A 356 18.02 7.39 25.99
C LYS A 356 16.61 7.84 26.33
N PHE A 357 15.60 7.12 25.83
CA PHE A 357 14.18 7.48 25.99
C PHE A 357 13.45 6.51 26.90
N SER A 358 12.73 7.07 27.87
CA SER A 358 11.78 6.34 28.70
C SER A 358 10.40 6.24 28.02
N GLU A 359 10.03 7.25 27.21
CA GLU A 359 8.83 7.26 26.39
C GLU A 359 9.17 7.84 25.01
N TRP A 360 8.80 7.15 23.97
CA TRP A 360 8.78 7.66 22.62
C TRP A 360 7.70 6.90 21.84
N TYR A 361 6.55 7.52 21.65
CA TYR A 361 5.45 6.86 20.93
C TYR A 361 4.69 7.85 20.06
N TYR A 362 4.07 7.31 19.03
CA TYR A 362 2.97 7.98 18.34
C TYR A 362 1.73 7.77 19.19
N GLY A 363 1.00 8.83 19.53
CA GLY A 363 -0.33 8.72 20.12
C GLY A 363 -1.29 8.05 19.11
N PRO A 364 -2.54 7.78 19.48
CA PRO A 364 -3.47 7.09 18.62
C PRO A 364 -3.48 7.65 17.20
N GLN A 365 -3.22 6.80 16.22
CA GLN A 365 -3.38 7.14 14.80
C GLN A 365 -4.87 7.10 14.48
N LYS A 366 -5.45 8.25 14.17
CA LYS A 366 -6.89 8.36 13.88
C LYS A 366 -7.12 8.86 12.48
N ARG A 367 -7.97 8.15 11.74
CA ARG A 367 -8.43 8.58 10.42
C ARG A 367 -9.93 8.36 10.26
N LEU A 368 -10.63 9.40 9.86
CA LEU A 368 -11.99 9.34 9.33
C LEU A 368 -11.93 9.67 7.84
N LEU A 369 -12.52 8.84 7.00
CA LEU A 369 -12.78 9.10 5.59
C LEU A 369 -14.28 9.06 5.34
N ILE A 370 -14.83 10.07 4.66
CA ILE A 370 -16.19 10.07 4.12
C ILE A 370 -16.07 10.40 2.63
N SER A 371 -16.53 9.49 1.78
CA SER A 371 -16.39 9.62 0.34
C SER A 371 -17.66 9.20 -0.41
N PRO A 372 -18.55 10.13 -0.74
CA PRO A 372 -19.60 9.89 -1.73
C PRO A 372 -19.02 9.89 -3.16
N SER A 373 -19.48 8.94 -3.98
CA SER A 373 -19.11 8.82 -5.39
C SER A 373 -20.32 8.51 -6.24
N LEU A 374 -20.57 9.31 -7.26
CA LEU A 374 -21.66 9.12 -8.23
C LEU A 374 -21.07 8.60 -9.53
N LYS A 375 -21.44 7.39 -9.94
CA LYS A 375 -21.13 6.84 -11.27
C LYS A 375 -22.31 7.05 -12.19
N ILE A 376 -22.05 7.60 -13.36
CA ILE A 376 -23.04 7.96 -14.38
C ILE A 376 -22.71 7.29 -15.72
N PHE A 377 -23.74 6.84 -16.42
CA PHE A 377 -23.64 6.13 -17.70
C PHE A 377 -24.60 6.77 -18.74
N PRO A 378 -24.34 8.01 -19.19
CA PRO A 378 -25.30 8.79 -19.96
C PRO A 378 -25.41 8.41 -21.43
N ASP A 379 -24.61 7.52 -21.97
CA ASP A 379 -24.52 7.11 -23.39
C ASP A 379 -24.54 8.27 -24.39
N LYS A 380 -23.81 9.33 -24.08
CA LYS A 380 -23.67 10.50 -24.96
C LYS A 380 -22.35 10.43 -25.72
N LYS A 381 -22.30 11.08 -26.89
CA LYS A 381 -21.11 11.08 -27.78
C LYS A 381 -19.82 11.46 -27.05
N PHE A 382 -19.87 12.40 -26.12
CA PHE A 382 -18.69 12.90 -25.40
C PHE A 382 -18.48 12.25 -24.02
N MET A 383 -19.44 11.47 -23.54
CA MET A 383 -19.38 10.85 -22.24
C MET A 383 -20.20 9.55 -22.24
N LYS A 384 -19.52 8.42 -22.19
CA LYS A 384 -20.14 7.09 -22.06
C LYS A 384 -20.20 6.65 -20.61
N LYS A 385 -19.17 6.99 -19.85
CA LYS A 385 -19.07 6.72 -18.41
C LYS A 385 -18.51 7.95 -17.71
N GLY A 386 -18.89 8.16 -16.47
CA GLY A 386 -18.31 9.20 -15.64
C GLY A 386 -18.37 8.82 -14.17
N ALA A 387 -17.47 9.37 -13.37
CA ALA A 387 -17.47 9.28 -11.92
C ALA A 387 -17.15 10.64 -11.30
N ILE A 388 -17.97 11.07 -10.35
CA ILE A 388 -17.70 12.26 -9.54
C ILE A 388 -17.54 11.78 -8.12
N THR A 389 -16.35 11.97 -7.57
CA THR A 389 -15.99 11.50 -6.22
C THR A 389 -15.57 12.67 -5.36
N PHE A 390 -16.25 12.88 -4.26
CA PHE A 390 -15.84 13.79 -3.19
C PHE A 390 -15.16 12.99 -2.08
N GLY A 391 -14.15 13.55 -1.44
CA GLY A 391 -13.47 12.96 -0.29
C GLY A 391 -13.29 13.99 0.82
N PHE A 392 -13.68 13.62 2.02
CA PHE A 392 -13.33 14.34 3.25
C PHE A 392 -12.53 13.41 4.15
N GLN A 393 -11.35 13.86 4.61
CA GLN A 393 -10.56 13.12 5.59
C GLN A 393 -10.23 14.02 6.77
N LYS A 394 -10.33 13.43 7.96
CA LYS A 394 -9.79 14.01 9.20
C LYS A 394 -8.75 13.05 9.76
N ILE A 395 -7.52 13.53 9.91
CA ILE A 395 -6.38 12.74 10.35
C ILE A 395 -5.80 13.43 11.58
N LYS A 396 -5.52 12.65 12.62
CA LYS A 396 -4.84 13.13 13.81
C LYS A 396 -3.62 12.26 14.07
N GLU A 397 -2.47 12.92 14.17
CA GLU A 397 -1.20 12.31 14.54
C GLU A 397 -0.62 13.03 15.76
N SER A 398 0.14 12.30 16.57
CA SER A 398 0.88 12.94 17.65
C SER A 398 2.19 12.20 17.92
N ARG A 399 3.14 12.90 18.52
CA ARG A 399 4.43 12.39 18.94
C ARG A 399 4.66 12.79 20.37
N ILE A 400 4.86 11.81 21.21
CA ILE A 400 5.10 12.02 22.63
C ILE A 400 6.47 11.43 22.98
N LYS A 401 7.31 12.18 23.65
CA LYS A 401 8.65 11.72 24.03
C LYS A 401 9.07 12.23 25.40
N ARG A 402 9.86 11.43 26.10
CA ARG A 402 10.51 11.76 27.35
C ARG A 402 11.80 10.95 27.51
N LYS A 403 12.89 11.60 27.93
CA LYS A 403 14.16 10.92 28.25
C LYS A 403 14.04 10.27 29.65
N PHE A 404 14.87 9.24 29.92
CA PHE A 404 15.04 8.75 31.29
C PHE A 404 15.57 9.85 32.21
N ASN A 405 15.24 9.79 33.48
CA ASN A 405 15.58 10.78 34.50
C ASN A 405 15.07 12.22 34.21
N ASN A 406 14.09 12.34 33.31
CA ASN A 406 13.43 13.59 33.02
C ASN A 406 11.92 13.46 33.29
N TYR A 407 11.34 14.45 33.98
CA TYR A 407 9.92 14.51 34.28
C TYR A 407 9.13 15.25 33.20
N ASN A 408 9.79 15.97 32.29
CA ASN A 408 9.16 16.70 31.20
C ASN A 408 8.77 15.74 30.04
N ARG A 409 7.46 15.69 29.76
CA ARG A 409 6.89 14.96 28.61
C ARG A 409 6.51 15.94 27.53
N SER A 410 7.17 15.85 26.39
CA SER A 410 6.92 16.69 25.22
C SER A 410 5.84 16.07 24.33
N HIS A 411 4.91 16.92 23.90
CA HIS A 411 3.81 16.57 23.00
C HIS A 411 3.87 17.40 21.74
N GLN A 412 3.84 16.76 20.57
CA GLN A 412 3.66 17.38 19.26
C GLN A 412 2.44 16.75 18.59
N ILE A 413 1.45 17.56 18.23
CA ILE A 413 0.12 17.11 17.78
C ILE A 413 -0.21 17.80 16.47
N GLU A 414 -0.64 17.00 15.49
CA GLU A 414 -1.08 17.43 14.16
C GLU A 414 -2.55 17.10 13.97
N ASP A 415 -3.35 18.08 13.59
CA ASP A 415 -4.77 17.91 13.20
C ASP A 415 -4.93 18.36 11.76
N LEU A 416 -5.16 17.39 10.87
CA LEU A 416 -5.21 17.59 9.43
C LEU A 416 -6.61 17.31 8.90
N LYS A 417 -7.11 18.24 8.08
CA LYS A 417 -8.35 18.08 7.30
C LYS A 417 -8.01 18.13 5.82
N VAL A 418 -8.53 17.16 5.07
CA VAL A 418 -8.32 17.06 3.62
C VAL A 418 -9.68 17.00 2.92
N PHE A 419 -9.87 17.84 1.93
CA PHE A 419 -11.00 17.82 1.02
C PHE A 419 -10.49 17.52 -0.38
N SER A 420 -11.19 16.67 -1.11
CA SER A 420 -10.87 16.36 -2.51
C SER A 420 -12.14 16.26 -3.34
N LEU A 421 -12.04 16.65 -4.61
CA LEU A 421 -13.07 16.49 -5.61
C LEU A 421 -12.43 16.00 -6.89
N ASN A 422 -12.89 14.85 -7.38
CA ASN A 422 -12.43 14.24 -8.63
C ASN A 422 -13.63 14.10 -9.57
N GLY A 423 -13.44 14.48 -10.83
CA GLY A 423 -14.39 14.19 -11.92
C GLY A 423 -13.63 13.47 -13.01
N ASP A 424 -13.94 12.19 -13.23
CA ASP A 424 -13.29 11.31 -14.18
C ASP A 424 -14.31 10.85 -15.22
N PHE A 425 -14.04 11.02 -16.52
CA PHE A 425 -14.97 10.79 -17.62
C PHE A 425 -14.29 10.04 -18.75
N ASP A 426 -15.05 9.12 -19.35
CA ASP A 426 -14.59 8.30 -20.47
C ASP A 426 -15.57 8.39 -21.64
N THR A 427 -15.01 8.38 -22.84
CA THR A 427 -15.77 8.15 -24.07
C THR A 427 -15.01 7.21 -24.99
N SER A 428 -15.74 6.37 -25.72
CA SER A 428 -15.18 5.45 -26.69
C SER A 428 -15.86 5.65 -28.05
N PHE A 429 -15.09 5.46 -29.12
CA PHE A 429 -15.54 5.58 -30.50
C PHE A 429 -15.35 4.26 -31.23
N ASN A 430 -16.16 4.02 -32.26
CA ASN A 430 -16.20 2.74 -33.01
C ASN A 430 -14.84 2.33 -33.63
N ASN A 431 -13.90 3.25 -33.80
CA ASN A 431 -12.61 2.99 -34.44
C ASN A 431 -11.49 2.67 -33.43
N GLY A 432 -11.83 2.19 -32.23
CA GLY A 432 -10.84 1.79 -31.21
C GLY A 432 -10.22 2.99 -30.45
N HIS A 433 -10.74 4.22 -30.61
CA HIS A 433 -10.31 5.37 -29.85
C HIS A 433 -11.07 5.45 -28.52
N ILE A 434 -10.33 5.64 -27.43
CA ILE A 434 -10.85 5.90 -26.10
C ILE A 434 -10.22 7.21 -25.62
N ILE A 435 -11.04 8.10 -25.09
CA ILE A 435 -10.60 9.35 -24.48
C ILE A 435 -11.06 9.35 -23.03
N SER A 436 -10.09 9.43 -22.11
CA SER A 436 -10.34 9.61 -20.66
C SER A 436 -9.87 11.00 -20.28
N TYR A 437 -10.71 11.75 -19.60
CA TYR A 437 -10.40 13.12 -19.20
C TYR A 437 -11.02 13.46 -17.86
N GLY A 438 -10.45 14.42 -17.17
CA GLY A 438 -10.98 14.76 -15.85
C GLY A 438 -10.35 15.98 -15.22
N ILE A 439 -10.89 16.30 -14.06
CA ILE A 439 -10.44 17.37 -13.20
C ILE A 439 -10.23 16.83 -11.78
N GLU A 440 -9.28 17.39 -11.06
CA GLU A 440 -9.01 17.07 -9.67
C GLU A 440 -8.76 18.35 -8.89
N SER A 441 -9.33 18.46 -7.70
CA SER A 441 -9.05 19.52 -6.75
C SER A 441 -8.84 18.94 -5.37
N THR A 442 -7.81 19.40 -4.65
CA THR A 442 -7.56 19.04 -3.26
C THR A 442 -7.25 20.26 -2.43
N TYR A 443 -7.73 20.27 -1.19
CA TYR A 443 -7.42 21.26 -0.19
C TYR A 443 -7.08 20.59 1.13
N ASN A 444 -5.89 20.85 1.63
CA ASN A 444 -5.41 20.36 2.93
C ASN A 444 -5.23 21.54 3.86
N TYR A 445 -5.61 21.38 5.12
CA TYR A 445 -5.35 22.32 6.18
C TYR A 445 -4.79 21.59 7.40
N ASN A 446 -3.59 21.96 7.84
CA ASN A 446 -2.92 21.40 9.01
C ASN A 446 -2.80 22.43 10.10
N TYR A 447 -3.13 22.02 11.32
CA TYR A 447 -2.93 22.76 12.54
C TYR A 447 -2.00 21.98 13.47
N SER A 448 -0.88 22.61 13.85
CA SER A 448 0.17 22.02 14.66
C SER A 448 0.17 22.64 16.07
N LYS A 449 0.31 21.79 17.09
CA LYS A 449 0.47 22.20 18.50
C LYS A 449 1.62 21.45 19.12
N ALA A 450 2.36 22.13 20.00
CA ALA A 450 3.35 21.47 20.81
C ALA A 450 3.41 22.08 22.21
N TYR A 451 3.61 21.22 23.21
CA TYR A 451 3.75 21.65 24.60
C TYR A 451 4.49 20.59 25.41
N ASP A 452 5.13 21.06 26.47
CA ASP A 452 5.69 20.24 27.54
C ASP A 452 4.73 20.20 28.71
N GLN A 453 4.70 19.06 29.43
CA GLN A 453 4.04 18.90 30.73
C GLN A 453 4.97 18.15 31.67
N MET A 454 5.15 18.69 32.88
CA MET A 454 5.88 17.99 33.92
C MET A 454 4.98 16.95 34.57
N LEU A 455 5.53 15.76 34.80
CA LEU A 455 4.83 14.65 35.46
C LEU A 455 4.85 14.87 36.98
N GLU A 456 3.70 14.69 37.61
CA GLU A 456 3.55 14.48 39.03
C GLU A 456 3.50 12.97 39.28
N VAL A 457 4.44 12.46 40.07
CA VAL A 457 4.66 11.02 40.22
C VAL A 457 4.47 10.62 41.68
N SER A 458 3.71 9.56 41.90
CA SER A 458 3.55 8.91 43.22
C SER A 458 3.92 7.42 43.09
N GLY A 459 5.10 7.05 43.60
CA GLY A 459 5.67 5.72 43.38
C GLY A 459 5.93 5.47 41.89
N ASN A 460 5.29 4.43 41.33
CA ASN A 460 5.39 4.11 39.90
C ASN A 460 4.20 4.61 39.06
N GLU A 461 3.30 5.38 39.62
CA GLU A 461 2.13 5.94 38.95
C GLU A 461 2.30 7.43 38.66
N ILE A 462 1.83 7.85 37.50
CA ILE A 462 1.70 9.25 37.14
C ILE A 462 0.37 9.72 37.69
N SER A 463 0.41 10.48 38.80
CA SER A 463 -0.75 10.96 39.53
C SER A 463 -1.34 12.28 38.99
N GLY A 464 -0.52 13.06 38.25
CA GLY A 464 -0.94 14.33 37.67
C GLY A 464 0.02 14.83 36.60
N LEU A 465 -0.38 15.92 35.97
CA LEU A 465 0.40 16.66 34.98
C LEU A 465 0.34 18.13 35.28
N SER A 466 1.46 18.84 35.15
CA SER A 466 1.50 20.29 35.25
C SER A 466 0.66 20.98 34.16
N GLU A 467 0.54 22.29 34.29
CA GLU A 467 0.07 23.15 33.20
C GLU A 467 0.95 22.94 31.94
N LYS A 468 0.36 23.20 30.78
CA LYS A 468 1.05 23.09 29.48
C LYS A 468 1.95 24.29 29.28
N ILE A 469 3.20 24.03 28.97
CA ILE A 469 4.18 25.04 28.56
C ILE A 469 4.38 24.89 27.05
N GLU A 470 4.03 25.89 26.28
CA GLU A 470 4.18 25.88 24.84
C GLU A 470 5.67 25.75 24.44
N ILE A 471 5.94 24.90 23.46
CA ILE A 471 7.26 24.66 22.87
C ILE A 471 7.16 24.78 21.35
N PRO A 472 8.28 24.91 20.61
CA PRO A 472 8.25 24.95 19.15
C PRO A 472 7.54 23.76 18.53
N THR A 473 6.62 24.03 17.62
CA THR A 473 5.86 23.04 16.89
C THR A 473 6.71 22.36 15.81
N ARG A 474 6.30 21.16 15.39
CA ARG A 474 6.95 20.45 14.30
C ARG A 474 6.73 21.10 12.94
N TYR A 475 5.52 21.58 12.69
CA TYR A 475 5.08 22.28 11.49
C TYR A 475 4.58 23.68 11.84
N PRO A 476 4.26 24.54 10.85
CA PRO A 476 3.88 25.92 11.10
C PRO A 476 2.80 26.09 12.20
N SER A 477 3.13 26.83 13.26
CA SER A 477 2.33 26.98 14.48
C SER A 477 1.03 27.75 14.26
N ASN A 478 1.01 28.70 13.33
CA ASN A 478 -0.16 29.50 12.96
C ASN A 478 -0.99 28.89 11.82
N GLY A 479 -0.78 27.59 11.54
CA GLY A 479 -1.48 26.85 10.52
C GLY A 479 -0.78 26.83 9.16
N SER A 480 -1.17 25.86 8.38
CA SER A 480 -0.64 25.69 7.02
C SER A 480 -1.69 25.07 6.11
N SER A 481 -1.65 25.42 4.83
CA SER A 481 -2.55 24.86 3.83
C SER A 481 -1.80 24.46 2.56
N TYR A 482 -2.31 23.44 1.90
CA TYR A 482 -1.82 22.96 0.62
C TYR A 482 -3.01 22.74 -0.29
N THR A 483 -3.02 23.42 -1.43
CA THR A 483 -4.08 23.36 -2.43
C THR A 483 -3.53 22.84 -3.74
N SER A 484 -4.28 21.97 -4.43
CA SER A 484 -3.94 21.52 -5.77
C SER A 484 -5.18 21.54 -6.65
N PHE A 485 -5.00 21.99 -7.89
CA PHE A 485 -6.00 21.90 -8.95
C PHE A 485 -5.35 21.34 -10.20
N ALA A 486 -6.03 20.42 -10.87
CA ALA A 486 -5.48 19.82 -12.08
C ALA A 486 -6.57 19.46 -13.10
N SER A 487 -6.15 19.41 -14.37
CA SER A 487 -6.92 18.79 -15.46
C SER A 487 -6.02 17.79 -16.19
N TYR A 488 -6.61 16.73 -16.70
CA TYR A 488 -5.89 15.71 -17.47
C TYR A 488 -6.71 15.24 -18.67
N LEU A 489 -5.98 14.78 -19.69
CA LEU A 489 -6.51 14.15 -20.89
C LEU A 489 -5.63 12.95 -21.23
N ASN A 490 -6.25 11.83 -21.49
CA ASN A 490 -5.58 10.61 -21.97
C ASN A 490 -6.31 10.11 -23.21
N TRP A 491 -5.58 9.88 -24.30
CA TRP A 491 -6.08 9.30 -25.53
C TRP A 491 -5.42 7.95 -25.75
N SER A 492 -6.25 6.91 -25.86
CA SER A 492 -5.85 5.55 -26.19
C SER A 492 -6.41 5.18 -27.57
N TRP A 493 -5.57 4.60 -28.40
CA TRP A 493 -5.94 4.12 -29.71
C TRP A 493 -5.58 2.64 -29.86
N ASN A 494 -6.60 1.80 -29.79
CA ASN A 494 -6.53 0.38 -30.08
C ASN A 494 -6.66 0.17 -31.60
N MET A 495 -5.57 0.39 -32.35
CA MET A 495 -5.55 0.31 -33.81
C MET A 495 -5.87 -1.10 -34.30
N SER A 496 -5.40 -2.13 -33.54
CA SER A 496 -5.68 -3.55 -33.79
C SER A 496 -5.44 -4.34 -32.50
N GLU A 497 -5.71 -5.62 -32.51
CA GLU A 497 -5.31 -6.53 -31.43
C GLU A 497 -3.78 -6.62 -31.24
N PHE A 498 -3.00 -6.21 -32.24
CA PHE A 498 -1.54 -6.24 -32.24
C PHE A 498 -0.89 -4.93 -31.84
N PHE A 499 -1.60 -3.80 -31.91
CA PHE A 499 -1.04 -2.48 -31.67
C PHE A 499 -1.98 -1.59 -30.85
N THR A 500 -1.47 -1.10 -29.73
CA THR A 500 -2.13 -0.04 -28.92
C THR A 500 -1.15 1.10 -28.71
N PHE A 501 -1.64 2.32 -28.88
CA PHE A 501 -0.92 3.56 -28.60
C PHE A 501 -1.69 4.38 -27.56
N ASN A 502 -0.99 4.92 -26.56
CA ASN A 502 -1.59 5.83 -25.59
C ASN A 502 -0.72 7.09 -25.47
N ILE A 503 -1.38 8.21 -25.31
CA ILE A 503 -0.75 9.47 -24.92
C ILE A 503 -1.64 10.18 -23.91
N GLY A 504 -1.03 10.63 -22.83
CA GLY A 504 -1.70 11.36 -21.77
C GLY A 504 -0.95 12.61 -21.38
N THR A 505 -1.68 13.62 -20.95
CA THR A 505 -1.12 14.86 -20.42
C THR A 505 -1.92 15.36 -19.23
N ARG A 506 -1.24 15.99 -18.27
CA ARG A 506 -1.86 16.62 -17.11
C ARG A 506 -1.17 17.93 -16.80
N LEU A 507 -1.97 18.95 -16.54
CA LEU A 507 -1.54 20.22 -16.01
C LEU A 507 -2.03 20.35 -14.57
N THR A 508 -1.11 20.67 -13.66
CA THR A 508 -1.39 20.80 -12.22
C THR A 508 -0.87 22.13 -11.70
N PHE A 509 -1.72 22.83 -10.95
CA PHE A 509 -1.38 24.03 -10.21
C PHE A 509 -1.44 23.73 -8.71
N THR A 510 -0.42 24.17 -7.97
CA THR A 510 -0.39 23.99 -6.52
C THR A 510 -0.04 25.27 -5.80
N GLY A 511 -0.63 25.46 -4.62
CA GLY A 511 -0.32 26.54 -3.71
C GLY A 511 -0.11 26.02 -2.30
N LEU A 512 0.99 26.39 -1.65
CA LEU A 512 1.30 26.13 -0.25
C LEU A 512 1.35 27.45 0.48
N LYS A 513 0.66 27.53 1.63
CA LYS A 513 0.74 28.64 2.59
C LYS A 513 1.10 28.10 3.95
N ALA A 514 2.01 28.76 4.63
CA ALA A 514 2.51 28.37 5.94
C ALA A 514 2.79 29.62 6.76
N SER A 515 2.41 29.63 8.04
CA SER A 515 2.59 30.76 8.93
C SER A 515 3.09 30.30 10.30
N TRP A 516 4.01 31.05 10.86
CA TRP A 516 4.61 30.75 12.18
C TRP A 516 4.50 31.94 13.12
N ASN A 517 4.19 31.68 14.38
CA ASN A 517 4.14 32.70 15.44
C ASN A 517 5.41 32.73 16.28
N ASP A 518 6.22 31.67 16.29
CA ASP A 518 7.20 31.40 17.36
C ASP A 518 8.57 30.89 16.86
N ILE A 519 8.96 31.27 15.63
CA ILE A 519 10.22 30.82 15.01
C ILE A 519 11.44 31.63 15.45
N ILE A 520 11.30 32.64 16.28
CA ILE A 520 12.35 33.58 16.65
C ILE A 520 13.67 32.92 17.02
N SER A 521 13.66 31.69 17.53
CA SER A 521 14.87 30.94 17.91
C SER A 521 15.52 30.14 16.79
N VAL A 522 14.81 29.84 15.69
CA VAL A 522 15.29 28.95 14.62
C VAL A 522 15.58 29.70 13.30
N ASN A 523 14.71 30.61 12.91
CA ASN A 523 14.91 31.50 11.76
C ASN A 523 13.95 32.69 11.84
N PRO A 524 14.43 33.88 12.29
CA PRO A 524 13.58 35.04 12.52
C PRO A 524 12.89 35.63 11.27
N GLN A 525 13.33 35.28 10.07
CA GLN A 525 12.79 35.81 8.83
C GLN A 525 11.55 35.05 8.29
N LEU A 526 11.14 33.98 8.96
CA LEU A 526 10.01 33.14 8.50
C LEU A 526 8.73 33.49 9.26
N SER A 527 7.98 34.49 8.82
CA SER A 527 6.63 34.76 9.36
C SER A 527 5.55 34.08 8.51
N ASP A 528 5.49 34.42 7.23
CA ASP A 528 4.52 33.95 6.28
C ASP A 528 5.15 33.52 4.98
N VAL A 529 4.85 32.31 4.53
CA VAL A 529 5.38 31.75 3.29
C VAL A 529 4.24 31.37 2.36
N THR A 530 4.37 31.77 1.10
CA THR A 530 3.49 31.32 0.01
C THR A 530 4.35 30.81 -1.14
N LEU A 531 4.14 29.54 -1.49
CA LEU A 531 4.79 28.90 -2.64
C LEU A 531 3.72 28.48 -3.63
N ASN A 532 3.86 28.94 -4.87
CA ASN A 532 3.02 28.50 -5.98
C ASN A 532 3.88 27.77 -7.00
N SER A 533 3.35 26.69 -7.56
CA SER A 533 4.04 25.95 -8.60
C SER A 533 3.05 25.36 -9.59
N GLU A 534 3.54 25.14 -10.79
CA GLU A 534 2.84 24.48 -11.88
C GLU A 534 3.67 23.30 -12.37
N ALA A 535 2.99 22.26 -12.84
CA ALA A 535 3.63 21.09 -13.40
C ALA A 535 2.84 20.55 -14.57
N LEU A 536 3.56 20.33 -15.68
CA LEU A 536 3.06 19.60 -16.84
C LEU A 536 3.70 18.21 -16.84
N THR A 537 2.88 17.18 -16.90
CA THR A 537 3.32 15.79 -17.02
C THR A 537 2.72 15.12 -18.23
N THR A 538 3.49 14.22 -18.85
CA THR A 538 3.09 13.52 -20.06
C THR A 538 3.48 12.05 -19.96
N THR A 539 2.66 11.18 -20.52
CA THR A 539 2.95 9.75 -20.71
C THR A 539 2.68 9.38 -22.15
N VAL A 540 3.60 8.66 -22.76
CA VAL A 540 3.43 8.03 -24.06
C VAL A 540 3.72 6.55 -23.89
N SER A 541 2.79 5.71 -24.30
CA SER A 541 3.00 4.27 -24.23
C SER A 541 2.61 3.55 -25.52
N ILE A 542 3.38 2.54 -25.86
CA ILE A 542 3.20 1.69 -27.04
C ILE A 542 3.19 0.23 -26.59
N LYS A 543 2.18 -0.49 -27.01
CA LYS A 543 2.09 -1.92 -26.88
C LYS A 543 2.08 -2.56 -28.25
N LEU A 544 3.00 -3.49 -28.47
CA LEU A 544 3.10 -4.28 -29.67
C LEU A 544 2.89 -5.76 -29.34
N ARG A 545 2.09 -6.46 -30.12
CA ARG A 545 1.91 -7.90 -30.05
C ARG A 545 2.30 -8.54 -31.37
N PRO A 546 3.59 -8.79 -31.61
CA PRO A 546 4.03 -9.46 -32.85
C PRO A 546 3.40 -10.84 -33.04
N SER A 547 2.96 -11.45 -31.95
CA SER A 547 2.20 -12.71 -31.96
C SER A 547 1.33 -12.84 -30.71
N LYS A 548 0.40 -13.78 -30.68
CA LYS A 548 -0.39 -14.09 -29.48
C LYS A 548 0.46 -14.53 -28.27
N LYS A 549 1.73 -14.91 -28.50
CA LYS A 549 2.66 -15.38 -27.46
C LYS A 549 3.59 -14.28 -26.92
N VAL A 550 3.77 -13.20 -27.66
CA VAL A 550 4.77 -12.15 -27.34
C VAL A 550 4.10 -10.78 -27.31
N GLN A 551 4.34 -10.03 -26.25
CA GLN A 551 3.96 -8.64 -26.13
C GLN A 551 5.18 -7.81 -25.78
N ILE A 552 5.39 -6.70 -26.46
CA ILE A 552 6.43 -5.72 -26.22
C ILE A 552 5.76 -4.44 -25.73
N ASN A 553 6.26 -3.88 -24.64
CA ASN A 553 5.72 -2.70 -24.00
C ASN A 553 6.81 -1.64 -23.88
N THR A 554 6.49 -0.41 -24.25
CA THR A 554 7.37 0.75 -24.10
C THR A 554 6.56 1.87 -23.47
N VAL A 555 7.05 2.42 -22.37
CA VAL A 555 6.42 3.55 -21.68
C VAL A 555 7.47 4.63 -21.43
N LEU A 556 7.20 5.82 -21.93
CA LEU A 556 7.89 7.05 -21.59
C LEU A 556 6.96 7.89 -20.75
N SER A 557 7.32 8.18 -19.52
CA SER A 557 6.46 8.93 -18.61
C SER A 557 7.22 9.94 -17.79
N SER A 558 6.55 11.03 -17.46
CA SER A 558 7.04 11.99 -16.49
C SER A 558 6.19 11.97 -15.24
N GLY A 559 6.83 12.07 -14.10
CA GLY A 559 6.22 12.23 -12.80
C GLY A 559 6.76 13.48 -12.13
N PHE A 560 6.05 13.96 -11.12
CA PHE A 560 6.53 15.07 -10.33
C PHE A 560 6.08 14.96 -8.88
N ARG A 561 6.79 15.67 -8.02
CA ARG A 561 6.44 15.90 -6.63
C ARG A 561 6.61 17.37 -6.29
N ASN A 562 5.56 18.01 -5.83
CA ASN A 562 5.66 19.33 -5.26
C ASN A 562 6.15 19.24 -3.79
N PRO A 563 7.00 20.18 -3.35
CA PRO A 563 7.29 20.32 -1.93
C PRO A 563 6.00 20.49 -1.14
N ASN A 564 5.85 19.69 -0.09
CA ASN A 564 4.73 19.80 0.82
C ASN A 564 5.14 20.51 2.13
N ILE A 565 4.25 20.54 3.12
CA ILE A 565 4.52 21.22 4.40
C ILE A 565 5.65 20.52 5.18
N ASP A 566 5.78 19.19 5.10
CA ASP A 566 6.90 18.47 5.72
C ASP A 566 8.25 18.82 5.07
N ASP A 567 8.27 19.05 3.78
CA ASP A 567 9.50 19.43 3.07
C ASP A 567 9.95 20.85 3.41
N VAL A 568 9.00 21.78 3.43
CA VAL A 568 9.26 23.24 3.52
C VAL A 568 9.37 23.71 4.95
N GLY A 569 8.53 23.21 5.85
CA GLY A 569 8.29 23.83 7.16
C GLY A 569 8.61 22.96 8.37
N LYS A 570 9.26 21.82 8.20
CA LYS A 570 9.57 20.92 9.31
C LYS A 570 10.70 21.40 10.19
N ILE A 571 10.49 21.33 11.52
CA ILE A 571 11.53 21.49 12.54
C ILE A 571 11.69 20.14 13.25
N ARG A 572 12.90 19.56 13.20
CA ARG A 572 13.19 18.27 13.85
C ARG A 572 14.66 18.15 14.21
N GLU A 573 14.97 18.00 15.49
CA GLU A 573 16.30 17.59 15.96
C GLU A 573 16.40 16.07 16.03
N ASN A 574 17.57 15.55 15.61
CA ASN A 574 17.94 14.14 15.77
C ASN A 574 19.47 14.01 15.77
N ASN A 575 20.06 13.49 16.86
CA ASN A 575 21.49 13.25 17.01
C ASN A 575 22.38 14.45 16.67
N GLY A 576 22.04 15.65 17.19
CA GLY A 576 22.78 16.87 16.97
C GLY A 576 22.58 17.53 15.59
N LEU A 577 21.72 16.99 14.76
CA LEU A 577 21.31 17.59 13.50
C LEU A 577 19.89 18.15 13.62
N LEU A 578 19.73 19.43 13.33
CA LEU A 578 18.42 20.10 13.33
C LEU A 578 17.95 20.38 11.90
N VAL A 579 16.87 19.73 11.50
CA VAL A 579 16.17 20.09 10.26
C VAL A 579 15.47 21.42 10.46
N VAL A 580 15.79 22.40 9.61
CA VAL A 580 15.20 23.73 9.60
C VAL A 580 14.38 23.96 8.33
N PRO A 581 13.38 24.89 8.36
CA PRO A 581 12.58 25.23 7.19
C PRO A 581 13.42 25.78 6.02
N ASN A 582 13.05 25.36 4.79
CA ASN A 582 13.59 25.89 3.54
C ASN A 582 12.45 26.24 2.56
N THR A 583 12.31 27.53 2.29
CA THR A 583 11.25 28.11 1.44
C THR A 583 11.61 28.20 -0.04
N PHE A 584 12.84 27.84 -0.42
CA PHE A 584 13.36 27.94 -1.80
C PHE A 584 13.22 26.67 -2.60
N LEU A 585 12.52 25.66 -2.06
CA LEU A 585 12.33 24.38 -2.73
C LEU A 585 11.52 24.52 -4.02
N LYS A 586 12.00 23.82 -5.05
CA LYS A 586 11.33 23.68 -6.35
C LYS A 586 10.79 22.26 -6.53
N PRO A 587 9.78 22.06 -7.38
CA PRO A 587 9.27 20.72 -7.69
C PRO A 587 10.36 19.80 -8.19
N GLU A 588 10.30 18.54 -7.75
CA GLU A 588 11.11 17.43 -8.19
C GLU A 588 10.41 16.73 -9.36
N TYR A 589 11.12 16.34 -10.42
CA TYR A 589 10.58 15.62 -11.56
C TYR A 589 11.26 14.28 -11.75
N ALA A 590 10.52 13.28 -12.18
CA ALA A 590 11.02 12.00 -12.63
C ALA A 590 10.69 11.81 -14.12
N TYR A 591 11.69 11.50 -14.93
CA TYR A 591 11.54 11.10 -16.33
C TYR A 591 11.88 9.63 -16.43
N ASN A 592 10.90 8.81 -16.78
CA ASN A 592 11.00 7.35 -16.71
C ASN A 592 10.85 6.73 -18.10
N LEU A 593 11.76 5.80 -18.42
CA LEU A 593 11.68 4.87 -19.53
C LEU A 593 11.47 3.47 -18.99
N ASP A 594 10.39 2.83 -19.40
CA ASP A 594 10.08 1.42 -19.15
C ASP A 594 10.11 0.65 -20.47
N LEU A 595 10.85 -0.46 -20.50
CA LEU A 595 10.85 -1.41 -21.58
C LEU A 595 10.47 -2.79 -21.05
N GLY A 596 9.51 -3.45 -21.68
CA GLY A 596 9.02 -4.73 -21.25
C GLY A 596 8.80 -5.71 -22.37
N ILE A 597 9.06 -6.99 -22.09
CA ILE A 597 8.72 -8.11 -22.97
C ILE A 597 7.98 -9.13 -22.13
N ASP A 598 6.78 -9.47 -22.55
CA ASP A 598 5.95 -10.49 -21.92
C ASP A 598 5.82 -11.68 -22.86
N PHE A 599 6.12 -12.86 -22.34
CA PHE A 599 5.93 -14.14 -23.04
C PHE A 599 4.78 -14.89 -22.37
N ARG A 600 3.88 -15.45 -23.19
CA ARG A 600 2.74 -16.23 -22.70
C ARG A 600 2.50 -17.45 -23.58
N SER A 601 2.10 -18.57 -22.98
CA SER A 601 1.62 -19.70 -23.73
C SER A 601 0.20 -19.47 -24.26
N LEU A 602 -0.19 -20.14 -25.35
CA LEU A 602 -1.53 -20.00 -25.93
C LEU A 602 -2.64 -20.54 -24.99
N ASP A 603 -2.29 -21.49 -24.14
CA ASP A 603 -3.17 -22.07 -23.12
C ASP A 603 -3.19 -21.28 -21.81
N THR A 604 -2.56 -20.09 -21.79
CA THR A 604 -2.46 -19.18 -20.64
C THR A 604 -1.84 -19.78 -19.36
N LYS A 605 -1.24 -20.98 -19.46
CA LYS A 605 -0.63 -21.67 -18.31
C LYS A 605 0.74 -21.14 -17.94
N ASN A 606 1.43 -20.49 -18.88
CA ASN A 606 2.76 -19.97 -18.68
C ASN A 606 2.80 -18.48 -19.03
N TYR A 607 3.38 -17.72 -18.14
CA TYR A 607 3.62 -16.29 -18.31
C TYR A 607 4.97 -15.92 -17.72
N ILE A 608 5.74 -15.14 -18.43
CA ILE A 608 6.98 -14.53 -17.96
C ILE A 608 7.04 -13.09 -18.46
N SER A 609 7.34 -12.16 -17.57
CA SER A 609 7.51 -10.74 -17.82
C SER A 609 8.93 -10.31 -17.46
N LEU A 610 9.57 -9.65 -18.39
CA LEU A 610 10.88 -8.99 -18.22
C LEU A 610 10.65 -7.50 -18.37
N ARG A 611 10.93 -6.72 -17.34
CA ARG A 611 10.76 -5.26 -17.32
C ARG A 611 12.05 -4.59 -16.92
N GLY A 612 12.65 -3.80 -17.81
CA GLY A 612 13.75 -2.89 -17.52
C GLY A 612 13.22 -1.47 -17.34
N PHE A 613 13.79 -0.72 -16.42
CA PHE A 613 13.44 0.69 -16.20
C PHE A 613 14.66 1.56 -15.96
N SER A 614 14.55 2.82 -16.37
CA SER A 614 15.54 3.85 -16.10
C SER A 614 14.82 5.17 -15.82
N THR A 615 15.18 5.82 -14.72
CA THR A 615 14.54 7.06 -14.27
C THR A 615 15.61 8.12 -13.99
N ILE A 616 15.41 9.31 -14.54
CA ILE A 616 16.17 10.52 -14.20
C ILE A 616 15.31 11.32 -13.24
N VAL A 617 15.78 11.53 -12.01
CA VAL A 617 15.15 12.39 -11.02
C VAL A 617 15.83 13.76 -11.10
N SER A 618 15.12 14.75 -11.63
CA SER A 618 15.62 16.11 -11.75
C SER A 618 15.23 16.93 -10.52
N ARG A 619 16.16 17.75 -10.03
CA ARG A 619 16.00 18.56 -8.82
C ARG A 619 15.62 17.71 -7.61
N HIS A 620 16.26 16.57 -7.42
CA HIS A 620 16.02 15.66 -6.30
C HIS A 620 15.98 16.40 -4.98
N ILE A 621 14.91 16.26 -4.20
CA ILE A 621 14.79 16.86 -2.88
C ILE A 621 15.36 15.87 -1.86
N GLY A 622 16.47 16.25 -1.26
CA GLY A 622 17.16 15.48 -0.22
C GLY A 622 17.71 16.40 0.86
N ARG A 623 18.21 15.82 1.95
CA ARG A 623 18.81 16.58 3.07
C ARG A 623 20.26 16.91 2.79
N ASP A 624 20.65 18.14 3.16
CA ASP A 624 22.01 18.61 3.12
C ASP A 624 22.23 19.69 4.18
N TYR A 625 23.49 20.02 4.49
CA TYR A 625 23.83 21.12 5.38
C TYR A 625 23.21 22.43 4.91
N PHE A 626 22.71 23.22 5.84
CA PHE A 626 22.00 24.45 5.55
C PHE A 626 22.37 25.54 6.54
N THR A 627 22.69 26.72 6.05
CA THR A 627 23.03 27.88 6.86
C THR A 627 21.77 28.71 7.15
N VAL A 628 21.64 29.17 8.38
CA VAL A 628 20.52 30.02 8.82
C VAL A 628 21.06 31.42 9.01
N TYR A 629 20.34 32.45 8.57
CA TYR A 629 20.72 33.84 8.79
C TYR A 629 20.36 34.25 10.23
N SER A 630 21.26 34.93 10.90
CA SER A 630 21.02 35.52 12.22
C SER A 630 20.69 37.01 12.05
N ASP A 631 19.64 37.47 12.76
CA ASP A 631 19.35 38.94 12.84
C ASP A 631 20.42 39.75 13.60
N ILE A 632 21.32 39.06 14.31
CA ILE A 632 22.31 39.68 15.19
C ILE A 632 23.68 39.77 14.51
N SER A 633 23.96 38.95 13.51
CA SER A 633 25.19 38.93 12.78
C SER A 633 24.94 38.79 11.28
N THR A 634 25.76 39.44 10.44
CA THR A 634 25.73 39.21 8.99
C THR A 634 26.36 37.89 8.57
N GLU A 635 26.70 37.02 9.50
CA GLU A 635 27.35 35.73 9.27
C GLU A 635 26.32 34.62 9.15
N ASP A 636 26.51 33.77 8.16
CA ASP A 636 25.76 32.54 7.97
C ASP A 636 26.10 31.55 9.08
N LEU A 637 25.10 31.11 9.86
CA LEU A 637 25.29 30.13 10.94
C LEU A 637 25.06 28.72 10.44
N SER A 638 26.03 27.85 10.58
CA SER A 638 25.91 26.38 10.33
C SER A 638 25.51 25.61 11.60
N THR A 639 25.59 26.25 12.78
CA THR A 639 25.19 25.71 14.09
C THR A 639 24.34 26.73 14.81
N ILE A 640 23.38 26.26 15.59
CA ILE A 640 22.52 27.09 16.46
C ILE A 640 22.30 26.42 17.81
N ILE A 641 21.90 27.20 18.83
CA ILE A 641 21.45 26.63 20.10
C ILE A 641 19.98 26.27 20.00
N TYR A 642 19.67 25.00 20.17
CA TYR A 642 18.30 24.48 20.17
C TYR A 642 18.06 23.63 21.41
N ASN A 643 17.06 23.98 22.23
CA ASN A 643 16.78 23.33 23.52
C ASN A 643 18.02 23.23 24.44
N GLY A 644 18.90 24.28 24.41
CA GLY A 644 20.09 24.37 25.25
C GLY A 644 21.31 23.56 24.76
N GLU A 645 21.21 22.89 23.62
CA GLU A 645 22.31 22.14 22.97
C GLU A 645 22.70 22.82 21.65
N GLU A 646 24.01 22.86 21.35
CA GLU A 646 24.50 23.29 20.06
C GLU A 646 24.24 22.20 19.03
N VAL A 647 23.54 22.53 17.93
CA VAL A 647 23.15 21.61 16.88
C VAL A 647 23.52 22.13 15.50
N THR A 648 23.88 21.22 14.60
CA THR A 648 24.19 21.56 13.21
C THR A 648 22.91 21.64 12.40
N THR A 649 22.75 22.68 11.59
CA THR A 649 21.54 22.89 10.79
C THR A 649 21.63 22.18 9.44
N ILE A 650 20.55 21.47 9.10
CA ILE A 650 20.33 20.80 7.81
C ILE A 650 18.93 21.17 7.29
N ALA A 651 18.74 21.13 5.99
CA ALA A 651 17.42 21.34 5.39
C ALA A 651 17.20 20.43 4.18
N ASN A 652 15.95 20.28 3.76
CA ASN A 652 15.67 19.75 2.44
C ASN A 652 16.12 20.74 1.38
N LYS A 653 16.85 20.28 0.38
CA LYS A 653 17.42 21.07 -0.74
C LYS A 653 17.20 20.33 -2.05
N ASN A 654 17.21 21.05 -3.17
CA ASN A 654 17.24 20.44 -4.49
C ASN A 654 18.70 20.07 -4.86
N LEU A 655 19.01 18.79 -4.82
CA LEU A 655 20.38 18.22 -4.95
C LEU A 655 20.77 17.86 -6.41
N GLY A 656 20.17 18.51 -7.39
CA GLY A 656 20.49 18.26 -8.81
C GLY A 656 19.81 17.01 -9.38
N ASN A 657 20.44 16.43 -10.42
CA ASN A 657 19.90 15.27 -11.12
C ASN A 657 20.47 13.98 -10.53
N ARG A 658 19.60 12.99 -10.36
CA ARG A 658 19.93 11.67 -9.83
C ARG A 658 19.38 10.58 -10.77
N PHE A 659 20.02 9.40 -10.79
CA PHE A 659 19.71 8.33 -11.73
C PHE A 659 19.34 7.06 -10.98
N ILE A 660 18.24 6.40 -11.40
CA ILE A 660 17.82 5.10 -10.90
C ILE A 660 17.57 4.21 -12.11
N HIS A 661 18.09 2.99 -12.08
CA HIS A 661 17.83 1.99 -13.10
C HIS A 661 17.71 0.60 -12.48
N GLY A 662 17.06 -0.29 -13.18
CA GLY A 662 16.89 -1.66 -12.69
C GLY A 662 16.03 -2.51 -13.60
N PHE A 663 15.75 -3.71 -13.11
CA PHE A 663 14.85 -4.63 -13.80
C PHE A 663 14.02 -5.46 -12.82
N THR A 664 12.89 -5.94 -13.31
CA THR A 664 12.04 -6.91 -12.61
C THR A 664 11.74 -8.06 -13.58
N ILE A 665 11.92 -9.27 -13.10
CA ILE A 665 11.49 -10.51 -13.76
C ILE A 665 10.40 -11.11 -12.89
N ASP A 666 9.25 -11.41 -13.45
CA ASP A 666 8.19 -12.12 -12.74
C ASP A 666 7.39 -13.01 -13.69
N GLY A 667 6.78 -14.03 -13.14
CA GLY A 667 5.99 -14.94 -13.94
C GLY A 667 5.35 -16.07 -13.14
N PHE A 668 4.59 -16.87 -13.87
CA PHE A 668 4.01 -18.10 -13.33
C PHE A 668 3.97 -19.22 -14.36
N THR A 669 3.94 -20.45 -13.84
CA THR A 669 3.75 -21.67 -14.62
C THR A 669 2.76 -22.58 -13.91
N LYS A 670 1.68 -22.99 -14.61
CA LYS A 670 0.66 -23.92 -14.09
C LYS A 670 0.91 -25.33 -14.61
N PHE A 671 0.98 -26.28 -13.71
CA PHE A 671 1.11 -27.70 -14.00
C PHE A 671 -0.19 -28.43 -13.69
N TYR A 672 -0.76 -29.17 -14.66
CA TYR A 672 -1.96 -29.97 -14.50
C TYR A 672 -3.16 -29.24 -13.85
N ASN A 673 -3.25 -27.92 -13.97
CA ASN A 673 -4.27 -27.05 -13.39
C ASN A 673 -4.43 -27.10 -11.84
N ILE A 674 -3.56 -27.87 -11.16
CA ILE A 674 -3.60 -28.05 -9.69
C ILE A 674 -2.38 -27.46 -8.98
N LEU A 675 -1.32 -27.23 -9.70
CA LEU A 675 -0.06 -26.69 -9.15
C LEU A 675 0.33 -25.44 -9.91
N ASN A 676 0.48 -24.34 -9.20
CA ASN A 676 0.94 -23.06 -9.73
C ASN A 676 2.29 -22.70 -9.10
N PHE A 677 3.26 -22.39 -9.94
CA PHE A 677 4.59 -21.95 -9.56
C PHE A 677 4.73 -20.48 -9.96
N GLU A 678 4.98 -19.61 -9.00
CA GLU A 678 5.15 -18.16 -9.15
C GLU A 678 6.57 -17.77 -8.78
N TYR A 679 7.17 -16.84 -9.51
CA TYR A 679 8.52 -16.35 -9.20
C TYR A 679 8.66 -14.88 -9.51
N SER A 680 9.54 -14.22 -8.73
CA SER A 680 9.89 -12.83 -8.96
C SER A 680 11.32 -12.54 -8.54
N LEU A 681 11.97 -11.62 -9.26
CA LEU A 681 13.29 -11.10 -8.97
C LEU A 681 13.33 -9.61 -9.34
N THR A 682 13.78 -8.76 -8.41
CA THR A 682 13.90 -7.31 -8.64
C THR A 682 15.28 -6.82 -8.25
N TYR A 683 15.88 -6.05 -9.13
CA TYR A 683 17.14 -5.35 -8.94
C TYR A 683 16.95 -3.87 -9.20
N THR A 684 17.44 -3.04 -8.29
CA THR A 684 17.41 -1.59 -8.41
C THR A 684 18.77 -1.03 -8.04
N LYS A 685 19.28 -0.09 -8.82
CA LYS A 685 20.53 0.62 -8.56
C LYS A 685 20.29 2.11 -8.70
N GLY A 686 20.66 2.87 -7.69
CA GLY A 686 20.76 4.32 -7.72
C GLY A 686 22.21 4.74 -8.03
N ASP A 687 22.39 5.95 -8.55
CA ASP A 687 23.71 6.54 -8.71
C ASP A 687 24.34 6.83 -7.33
N ASN A 688 25.66 6.84 -7.30
CA ASN A 688 26.46 7.32 -6.18
C ASN A 688 27.15 8.61 -6.62
N ASN A 689 26.54 9.74 -6.27
CA ASN A 689 27.07 11.05 -6.63
C ASN A 689 28.21 11.42 -5.68
N ASN A 690 29.35 11.83 -6.21
CA ASN A 690 30.53 12.20 -5.41
C ASN A 690 30.28 13.35 -4.42
N GLN A 691 29.32 14.22 -4.70
CA GLN A 691 28.97 15.36 -3.86
C GLN A 691 27.91 15.00 -2.79
N TYR A 692 26.91 14.15 -3.13
CA TYR A 692 25.76 13.91 -2.28
C TYR A 692 25.64 12.45 -1.80
N GLY A 693 26.59 11.59 -2.17
CA GLY A 693 26.59 10.18 -1.82
C GLY A 693 25.48 9.35 -2.49
N PRO A 694 25.22 8.13 -2.00
CA PRO A 694 24.20 7.23 -2.51
C PRO A 694 22.79 7.80 -2.39
N LEU A 695 21.87 7.40 -3.29
CA LEU A 695 20.44 7.68 -3.18
C LEU A 695 19.79 6.88 -2.04
N PRO A 696 18.85 7.48 -1.28
CA PRO A 696 18.04 6.74 -0.31
C PRO A 696 17.08 5.74 -0.96
N SER A 697 16.59 4.81 -0.16
CA SER A 697 15.52 3.85 -0.51
C SER A 697 15.86 2.85 -1.63
N ILE A 698 17.13 2.75 -2.01
CA ILE A 698 17.61 1.77 -2.99
C ILE A 698 17.74 0.40 -2.30
N SER A 699 16.77 -0.46 -2.49
CA SER A 699 16.77 -1.82 -1.92
C SER A 699 17.84 -2.70 -2.59
N PRO A 700 18.49 -3.62 -1.84
CA PRO A 700 19.34 -4.66 -2.44
C PRO A 700 18.50 -5.58 -3.33
N LEU A 701 19.14 -6.45 -4.10
CA LEU A 701 18.46 -7.48 -4.89
C LEU A 701 17.55 -8.31 -4.01
N PHE A 702 16.31 -8.53 -4.46
CA PHE A 702 15.34 -9.36 -3.73
C PHE A 702 14.40 -10.10 -4.67
N GLY A 703 13.77 -11.13 -4.14
CA GLY A 703 12.81 -11.90 -4.90
C GLY A 703 12.00 -12.87 -4.06
N SER A 704 11.12 -13.59 -4.74
CA SER A 704 10.33 -14.65 -4.14
C SER A 704 10.06 -15.77 -5.12
N ILE A 705 9.88 -16.96 -4.57
CA ILE A 705 9.41 -18.15 -5.27
C ILE A 705 8.24 -18.69 -4.47
N ALA A 706 7.12 -18.95 -5.12
CA ALA A 706 5.95 -19.52 -4.47
C ALA A 706 5.39 -20.71 -5.28
N MET A 707 4.91 -21.71 -4.55
CA MET A 707 4.25 -22.87 -5.11
C MET A 707 2.89 -23.03 -4.46
N THR A 708 1.83 -23.01 -5.27
CA THR A 708 0.46 -23.16 -4.82
C THR A 708 -0.15 -24.45 -5.35
N TYR A 709 -0.62 -25.29 -4.46
CA TYR A 709 -1.43 -26.48 -4.78
C TYR A 709 -2.89 -26.19 -4.48
N SER A 710 -3.77 -26.42 -5.45
CA SER A 710 -5.21 -26.16 -5.33
C SER A 710 -5.99 -27.36 -5.84
N LYS A 711 -6.71 -28.06 -4.96
CA LYS A 711 -7.59 -29.18 -5.32
C LYS A 711 -8.61 -29.46 -4.22
N ASN A 712 -9.86 -29.80 -4.58
CA ASN A 712 -10.90 -30.27 -3.67
C ASN A 712 -11.10 -29.35 -2.43
N LYS A 713 -11.25 -28.05 -2.65
CA LYS A 713 -11.43 -27.05 -1.58
C LYS A 713 -10.23 -26.91 -0.63
N ILE A 714 -9.07 -27.42 -1.00
CA ILE A 714 -7.80 -27.28 -0.28
C ILE A 714 -6.87 -26.44 -1.13
N ASN A 715 -6.31 -25.38 -0.52
CA ASN A 715 -5.24 -24.59 -1.08
C ASN A 715 -4.04 -24.67 -0.13
N ILE A 716 -2.85 -24.97 -0.67
CA ILE A 716 -1.58 -24.96 0.07
C ILE A 716 -0.61 -24.08 -0.71
N LYS A 717 -0.04 -23.07 -0.07
CA LYS A 717 0.95 -22.17 -0.70
C LYS A 717 2.22 -22.15 0.13
N ALA A 718 3.34 -22.53 -0.47
CA ALA A 718 4.68 -22.34 0.09
C ALA A 718 5.30 -21.11 -0.57
N ILE A 719 5.88 -20.22 0.22
CA ILE A 719 6.53 -18.99 -0.25
C ILE A 719 7.94 -18.92 0.33
N TYR A 720 8.93 -18.87 -0.55
CA TYR A 720 10.32 -18.59 -0.22
C TYR A 720 10.65 -17.16 -0.65
N LYS A 721 11.04 -16.30 0.31
CA LYS A 721 11.47 -14.92 0.09
C LYS A 721 12.96 -14.80 0.38
N PHE A 722 13.67 -13.95 -0.35
CA PHE A 722 15.09 -13.69 -0.13
C PHE A 722 15.46 -12.26 -0.47
N SER A 723 16.54 -11.80 0.13
CA SER A 723 17.19 -10.54 -0.16
C SER A 723 18.69 -10.68 -0.03
N ASP A 724 19.41 -10.00 -0.93
CA ASP A 724 20.85 -9.87 -0.81
C ASP A 724 21.23 -8.87 0.29
N ALA A 725 22.52 -8.80 0.62
CA ALA A 725 23.07 -7.82 1.54
C ALA A 725 23.12 -6.42 0.92
N LYS A 726 23.12 -5.39 1.76
CA LYS A 726 23.45 -4.01 1.40
C LYS A 726 24.59 -3.51 2.28
N ASN A 727 25.70 -3.14 1.67
CA ASN A 727 26.89 -2.68 2.38
C ASN A 727 26.73 -1.27 2.92
N ALA A 728 27.43 -0.93 3.99
CA ALA A 728 27.32 0.37 4.66
C ALA A 728 27.61 1.58 3.74
N ASN A 729 28.58 1.44 2.81
CA ASN A 729 28.94 2.50 1.84
C ASN A 729 27.88 2.78 0.75
N GLU A 730 26.81 1.99 0.71
CA GLU A 730 25.66 2.18 -0.20
C GLU A 730 24.47 2.90 0.47
N TYR A 731 24.62 3.30 1.74
CA TYR A 731 23.60 4.02 2.49
C TYR A 731 23.68 5.53 2.26
N SER A 732 22.51 6.15 2.18
CA SER A 732 22.40 7.59 1.97
C SER A 732 22.75 8.41 3.22
N PHE A 733 23.18 9.64 2.98
CA PHE A 733 23.32 10.63 4.05
C PHE A 733 21.94 11.06 4.59
N GLY A 734 21.84 11.34 5.89
CA GLY A 734 20.60 11.87 6.52
C GLY A 734 19.78 10.82 7.27
N GLY A 735 20.25 9.56 7.35
CA GLY A 735 19.69 8.52 8.21
C GLY A 735 18.31 7.99 7.75
N GLU A 736 17.95 8.18 6.48
CA GLU A 736 16.68 7.70 5.93
C GLU A 736 16.66 6.18 5.77
N ASP A 737 17.80 5.59 5.46
CA ASP A 737 17.98 4.16 5.23
C ASP A 737 18.25 3.34 6.50
N GLY A 738 18.39 3.97 7.67
CA GLY A 738 18.60 3.29 8.96
C GLY A 738 19.91 2.50 9.03
N LEU A 739 21.03 3.11 8.62
CA LEU A 739 22.36 2.49 8.76
C LEU A 739 22.69 2.17 10.21
N ASP A 740 22.30 3.01 11.14
CA ASP A 740 22.44 2.86 12.58
C ASP A 740 21.65 1.68 13.19
N GLU A 741 20.73 1.11 12.42
CA GLU A 741 19.95 -0.07 12.78
C GLU A 741 20.59 -1.40 12.31
N THR A 742 21.75 -1.32 11.65
CA THR A 742 22.47 -2.48 11.10
C THR A 742 23.51 -3.03 12.09
N PRO A 743 24.06 -4.23 11.87
CA PRO A 743 25.17 -4.74 12.68
C PRO A 743 26.34 -3.74 12.68
N PHE A 744 27.06 -3.68 13.80
CA PHE A 744 28.24 -2.82 13.95
C PHE A 744 29.42 -3.54 14.60
N ILE A 745 30.60 -2.97 14.41
CA ILE A 745 31.83 -3.37 15.07
C ILE A 745 32.36 -2.15 15.86
N LEU A 746 32.76 -2.39 17.10
CA LEU A 746 33.45 -1.40 17.91
C LEU A 746 34.96 -1.61 17.74
N SER A 747 35.66 -0.62 17.18
CA SER A 747 37.09 -0.62 16.99
C SER A 747 37.74 0.52 17.78
N SER A 748 39.08 0.60 17.81
CA SER A 748 39.82 1.73 18.38
C SER A 748 39.42 3.07 17.77
N ASP A 749 38.99 3.06 16.52
CA ASP A 749 38.66 4.26 15.73
C ASP A 749 37.17 4.65 15.85
N GLY A 750 36.40 3.90 16.67
CA GLY A 750 35.01 4.16 16.94
C GLY A 750 34.03 3.07 16.45
N LEU A 751 32.76 3.43 16.34
CA LEU A 751 31.67 2.58 15.92
C LEU A 751 31.55 2.55 14.38
N SER A 752 31.64 1.37 13.78
CA SER A 752 31.50 1.15 12.34
C SER A 752 30.33 0.23 12.04
N TYR A 753 29.32 0.73 11.31
CA TYR A 753 28.18 -0.06 10.84
C TYR A 753 28.52 -0.86 9.59
N LEU A 754 27.93 -2.04 9.43
CA LEU A 754 28.26 -3.00 8.38
C LEU A 754 27.23 -3.07 7.24
N GLY A 755 26.06 -2.49 7.45
CA GLY A 755 24.95 -2.59 6.51
C GLY A 755 24.04 -3.79 6.79
N THR A 756 22.96 -3.94 6.00
CA THR A 756 21.97 -5.02 6.19
C THR A 756 22.48 -6.35 5.62
N PRO A 757 22.56 -7.42 6.43
CA PRO A 757 22.94 -8.75 5.95
C PRO A 757 21.91 -9.34 5.00
N LYS A 758 22.37 -10.27 4.12
CA LYS A 758 21.46 -11.10 3.32
C LYS A 758 20.58 -11.98 4.19
N TRP A 759 19.38 -12.29 3.70
CA TRP A 759 18.43 -13.13 4.43
C TRP A 759 17.51 -13.93 3.51
N SER A 760 16.90 -14.96 4.06
CA SER A 760 15.82 -15.71 3.43
C SER A 760 14.79 -16.18 4.45
N ASP A 761 13.55 -16.34 3.99
CA ASP A 761 12.40 -16.82 4.75
C ASP A 761 11.61 -17.84 3.94
N LEU A 762 11.20 -18.92 4.59
CA LEU A 762 10.25 -19.90 4.04
C LEU A 762 9.01 -19.92 4.91
N SER A 763 7.86 -19.73 4.26
CA SER A 763 6.53 -19.73 4.90
C SER A 763 5.58 -20.66 4.15
N ILE A 764 4.72 -21.39 4.86
CA ILE A 764 3.72 -22.30 4.28
C ILE A 764 2.35 -21.93 4.84
N PHE A 765 1.38 -21.78 3.95
CA PHE A 765 0.00 -21.49 4.27
C PHE A 765 -0.89 -22.59 3.68
N ALA A 766 -1.91 -23.00 4.43
CA ALA A 766 -2.90 -23.96 3.98
C ALA A 766 -4.29 -23.44 4.33
N SER A 767 -5.25 -23.60 3.44
CA SER A 767 -6.66 -23.37 3.75
C SER A 767 -7.52 -24.52 3.26
N LYS A 768 -8.58 -24.79 4.01
CA LYS A 768 -9.59 -25.79 3.66
C LYS A 768 -10.96 -25.24 3.90
N ARG A 769 -11.81 -25.34 2.87
CA ARG A 769 -13.25 -25.08 3.00
C ARG A 769 -13.97 -26.38 3.36
N PHE A 770 -14.50 -26.45 4.57
CA PHE A 770 -15.23 -27.65 5.06
C PHE A 770 -16.67 -27.68 4.53
N SER A 771 -17.33 -26.54 4.48
CA SER A 771 -18.66 -26.35 3.91
C SER A 771 -18.74 -25.04 3.13
N SER A 772 -19.90 -24.65 2.62
CA SER A 772 -20.15 -23.31 2.06
C SER A 772 -19.85 -22.20 3.08
N ASP A 773 -20.00 -22.53 4.38
CA ASP A 773 -20.07 -21.55 5.45
C ASP A 773 -18.83 -21.55 6.36
N ILE A 774 -18.02 -22.62 6.35
CA ILE A 774 -16.86 -22.79 7.24
C ILE A 774 -15.58 -22.99 6.44
N SER A 775 -14.63 -22.11 6.64
CA SER A 775 -13.27 -22.28 6.16
C SER A 775 -12.24 -22.05 7.27
N VAL A 776 -11.19 -22.87 7.25
CA VAL A 776 -10.08 -22.81 8.21
C VAL A 776 -8.79 -22.56 7.43
N ARG A 777 -7.91 -21.74 7.99
CA ARG A 777 -6.59 -21.44 7.51
C ARG A 777 -5.54 -21.78 8.58
N LEU A 778 -4.44 -22.35 8.13
CA LEU A 778 -3.23 -22.58 8.92
C LEU A 778 -2.05 -21.93 8.19
N GLY A 779 -1.15 -21.33 8.94
CA GLY A 779 0.09 -20.78 8.42
C GLY A 779 1.25 -21.16 9.33
N LEU A 780 2.39 -21.47 8.75
CA LEU A 780 3.66 -21.57 9.46
C LEU A 780 4.65 -20.66 8.74
N THR A 781 4.93 -19.50 9.36
CA THR A 781 5.81 -18.49 8.78
C THR A 781 7.20 -18.57 9.42
N ASN A 782 8.21 -18.14 8.66
CA ASN A 782 9.63 -18.19 9.04
C ASN A 782 10.02 -19.56 9.67
N ILE A 783 9.81 -20.62 8.89
CA ILE A 783 9.95 -22.03 9.36
C ILE A 783 11.32 -22.30 9.95
N PHE A 784 12.37 -21.67 9.43
CA PHE A 784 13.74 -21.82 9.88
C PHE A 784 14.08 -20.98 11.11
N ASP A 785 13.12 -20.17 11.61
CA ASP A 785 13.31 -19.26 12.74
C ASP A 785 14.50 -18.31 12.55
N ASN A 786 14.72 -17.86 11.31
CA ASN A 786 15.84 -16.98 10.97
C ASN A 786 15.61 -15.58 11.53
N HIS A 787 16.67 -15.03 12.15
CA HIS A 787 16.70 -13.62 12.48
C HIS A 787 17.09 -12.80 11.24
N TYR A 788 16.30 -11.79 10.90
CA TYR A 788 16.62 -10.82 9.85
C TYR A 788 15.86 -9.52 10.03
N ARG A 789 16.38 -8.48 9.42
CA ARG A 789 15.67 -7.20 9.18
C ARG A 789 15.57 -6.96 7.68
N THR A 790 14.46 -6.44 7.22
CA THR A 790 14.37 -5.92 5.85
C THR A 790 15.13 -4.61 5.76
N PHE A 791 15.71 -4.30 4.58
CA PHE A 791 16.44 -3.06 4.35
C PHE A 791 15.65 -1.84 4.87
N ALA A 792 16.36 -0.89 5.47
CA ALA A 792 15.86 0.35 6.06
C ALA A 792 14.88 0.16 7.26
N SER A 793 14.79 -1.04 7.83
CA SER A 793 13.89 -1.33 8.97
C SER A 793 14.62 -1.27 10.30
N GLY A 794 14.01 -0.61 11.31
CA GLY A 794 14.49 -0.57 12.69
C GLY A 794 13.95 -1.70 13.57
N ILE A 795 13.13 -2.61 13.02
CA ILE A 795 12.53 -3.73 13.73
C ILE A 795 12.87 -5.04 13.02
N SER A 796 13.19 -6.08 13.79
CA SER A 796 13.45 -7.41 13.26
C SER A 796 12.15 -8.10 12.88
N ALA A 797 12.19 -8.90 11.81
CA ALA A 797 11.05 -9.70 11.37
C ALA A 797 10.61 -10.70 12.46
N PRO A 798 9.31 -11.07 12.48
CA PRO A 798 8.82 -12.13 13.36
C PRO A 798 9.59 -13.44 13.13
N GLY A 799 9.94 -14.15 14.22
CA GLY A 799 10.47 -15.50 14.17
C GLY A 799 9.43 -16.50 13.70
N ARG A 800 9.72 -17.79 13.89
CA ARG A 800 8.76 -18.85 13.52
C ARG A 800 7.42 -18.62 14.19
N SER A 801 6.37 -18.57 13.38
CA SER A 801 5.02 -18.31 13.87
C SER A 801 4.00 -19.29 13.31
N LEU A 802 3.20 -19.85 14.21
CA LEU A 802 1.98 -20.57 13.86
C LEU A 802 0.85 -19.54 13.72
N GLN A 803 0.15 -19.58 12.60
CA GLN A 803 -1.05 -18.78 12.35
C GLN A 803 -2.25 -19.69 12.20
N ILE A 804 -3.36 -19.29 12.82
CA ILE A 804 -4.64 -20.00 12.72
C ILE A 804 -5.71 -18.99 12.36
N GLY A 805 -6.51 -19.28 11.34
CA GLY A 805 -7.65 -18.46 10.92
C GLY A 805 -8.91 -19.28 10.77
N LEU A 806 -10.01 -18.73 11.24
CA LEU A 806 -11.36 -19.26 11.08
C LEU A 806 -12.20 -18.21 10.33
N ASN A 807 -12.96 -18.64 9.34
CA ASN A 807 -13.97 -17.82 8.68
C ASN A 807 -15.30 -18.55 8.66
N LEU A 808 -16.33 -17.87 9.15
CA LEU A 808 -17.71 -18.36 9.22
C LEU A 808 -18.60 -17.44 8.39
N LYS A 809 -19.39 -17.99 7.48
CA LYS A 809 -20.52 -17.30 6.84
C LYS A 809 -21.79 -17.66 7.63
N LEU A 810 -22.58 -16.63 7.95
CA LEU A 810 -23.76 -16.72 8.80
C LEU A 810 -25.04 -16.40 8.01
#